data_bc496b6f508b739d122c686231e0e337
#
_entry.id   bc496b6f508b739d122c686231e0e337
#
_cell.length_a   1.000
_cell.length_b   1.000
_cell.length_c   1.000
_cell.angle_alpha   90.00
_cell.angle_beta   90.00
_cell.angle_gamma   90.00
#
_symmetry.space_group_name_H-M   'P 1'
#
loop_
_entity.id
_entity.type
_entity.pdbx_description
1 polymer ?
#
loop_
_entity_poly.entity_id
_entity_poly.type
_entity_poly.pdbx_seq_one_letter_code
_entity_poly.pdbx_strand_id
1 'polypeptide(L)'
;MLDQETKQRIDNLRDTLVGKVPDPKSQVEQIMISMIYKFMNDMDNESTKLGGKRSFFVDDFEKYSWENLFDAKVSGAELVELYSTAVESMEENPNIPTLFRDIFKNAYIPYKDPETLRLFLSQINEFEYSYDSEQLGDAFEHILNTLSSQGDAGQFRTPRHIIDFIVEILDPKKNETILDPASGTSGFLISAYKHIIKTDSEENRDNPLSESDRKTIMKNINGYDISPDMVRIGLANMYLHGFDDPNVSEYDALSSEDRWNEYYDVILANPPFMTPKGGIRPHNKFGLKSNRAEVLFVDYILSHLKPKGRAGIIVPEGIIFQTGKAYKELRKKLVENGLIGVVSLPAGVFNPYSGVKTSILILDKSKNLESIFFASLNQDGFSLSAQRNPISKNDLPQVFKEINSKSSGELVKFVSKDEIIENNYSLQFSTYINEDLESSDYEIIQLSEVAKLIRGVNFSKKDQFEEFNDGAIRVATTKAAQAHQIVEKDLYYIPKELIKNKDKYLGDGDILISISNSLHLVGRTTFIKDLRYDMSFGAFMSCLRVDPDVILPEYLYRILNSKKTKKFFIDNARTTTNISNLPNEVILNLQFPLPPLEKQQEIVDEIEQYQKVIDGARQVVENLSISLEPEPHYPVIEISEICNINSESIDPKKIYKEKEFTYVDISSIDNLTRIINLENKLLGRDAPSRAKRVANKNNLIISSVRPNLKAFCKVDFEPTDVVFSTGFMILECITDKVLPDFLLSQLLSNFCMSQFISKMGRGAYPSVNLNDLKTMKIYLPPIEIQEKVVDEILVIENTLKHNRDLINIKENQISRKINSLYS
;
A
#
# COMPACT_ATOMS: atom_id res chain seq x y z
N MET A 1 -12.11 -14.78 -14.31
CA MET A 1 -11.83 -14.59 -12.86
C MET A 1 -12.01 -15.91 -12.15
N LEU A 2 -11.06 -16.32 -11.33
CA LEU A 2 -11.12 -17.54 -10.50
C LEU A 2 -12.34 -17.54 -9.61
N ASP A 3 -13.05 -18.67 -9.59
CA ASP A 3 -14.09 -18.92 -8.62
C ASP A 3 -13.50 -19.09 -7.20
N GLN A 4 -14.35 -18.97 -6.21
CA GLN A 4 -13.91 -18.99 -4.83
C GLN A 4 -13.53 -20.39 -4.32
N GLU A 5 -14.05 -21.42 -4.94
CA GLU A 5 -13.73 -22.82 -4.60
C GLU A 5 -12.28 -23.12 -5.01
N THR A 6 -11.90 -22.73 -6.23
CA THR A 6 -10.52 -22.87 -6.72
C THR A 6 -9.53 -22.04 -5.86
N LYS A 7 -9.88 -20.80 -5.46
CA LYS A 7 -9.05 -20.02 -4.53
C LYS A 7 -8.85 -20.73 -3.19
N GLN A 8 -9.93 -21.30 -2.63
CA GLN A 8 -9.85 -22.00 -1.35
C GLN A 8 -9.01 -23.29 -1.46
N ARG A 9 -9.08 -24.00 -2.57
CA ARG A 9 -8.24 -25.20 -2.83
C ARG A 9 -6.77 -24.81 -2.86
N ILE A 10 -6.44 -23.69 -3.51
CA ILE A 10 -5.08 -23.16 -3.58
C ILE A 10 -4.56 -22.76 -2.19
N ASP A 11 -5.37 -22.05 -1.41
CA ASP A 11 -5.03 -21.65 -0.05
C ASP A 11 -4.78 -22.88 0.84
N ASN A 12 -5.58 -23.93 0.69
CA ASN A 12 -5.41 -25.21 1.42
C ASN A 12 -4.08 -25.90 1.03
N LEU A 13 -3.70 -25.91 -0.27
CA LEU A 13 -2.40 -26.45 -0.72
C LEU A 13 -1.23 -25.78 0.00
N ARG A 14 -1.25 -24.46 0.03
CA ARG A 14 -0.22 -23.67 0.71
C ARG A 14 -0.20 -23.97 2.21
N ASP A 15 -1.36 -23.97 2.87
CA ASP A 15 -1.48 -24.20 4.31
C ASP A 15 -0.94 -25.58 4.71
N THR A 16 -1.05 -26.58 3.82
CA THR A 16 -0.45 -27.91 4.01
C THR A 16 1.09 -27.84 4.06
N LEU A 17 1.71 -26.93 3.31
CA LEU A 17 3.17 -26.76 3.24
C LEU A 17 3.71 -25.79 4.32
N VAL A 18 2.88 -24.97 4.94
CA VAL A 18 3.29 -24.02 6.00
C VAL A 18 3.90 -24.76 7.18
N GLY A 19 5.09 -24.35 7.60
CA GLY A 19 5.85 -24.98 8.68
C GLY A 19 6.59 -26.27 8.30
N LYS A 20 6.39 -26.80 7.08
CA LYS A 20 7.11 -27.95 6.51
C LYS A 20 8.14 -27.51 5.47
N VAL A 21 7.78 -26.49 4.68
CA VAL A 21 8.67 -25.85 3.70
C VAL A 21 9.06 -24.48 4.26
N PRO A 22 10.38 -24.16 4.32
CA PRO A 22 10.88 -23.10 5.17
C PRO A 22 10.47 -21.67 4.74
N ASP A 23 10.24 -21.44 3.46
CA ASP A 23 9.95 -20.11 2.94
C ASP A 23 8.81 -20.15 1.90
N PRO A 24 8.07 -19.03 1.75
CA PRO A 24 6.94 -18.95 0.83
C PRO A 24 7.30 -19.21 -0.65
N LYS A 25 8.49 -18.80 -1.10
CA LYS A 25 8.95 -19.03 -2.47
C LYS A 25 9.07 -20.54 -2.75
N SER A 26 9.72 -21.26 -1.85
CA SER A 26 9.85 -22.72 -1.95
C SER A 26 8.49 -23.42 -1.89
N GLN A 27 7.51 -22.89 -1.12
CA GLN A 27 6.14 -23.42 -1.10
C GLN A 27 5.48 -23.33 -2.48
N VAL A 28 5.59 -22.16 -3.14
CA VAL A 28 5.05 -22.00 -4.50
C VAL A 28 5.76 -22.86 -5.51
N GLU A 29 7.07 -22.97 -5.42
CA GLU A 29 7.84 -23.86 -6.29
C GLU A 29 7.36 -25.31 -6.19
N GLN A 30 7.10 -25.80 -4.97
CA GLN A 30 6.55 -27.14 -4.78
C GLN A 30 5.15 -27.30 -5.39
N ILE A 31 4.26 -26.33 -5.21
CA ILE A 31 2.92 -26.35 -5.81
C ILE A 31 3.03 -26.34 -7.34
N MET A 32 3.86 -25.46 -7.89
CA MET A 32 4.08 -25.33 -9.34
C MET A 32 4.60 -26.65 -9.97
N ILE A 33 5.68 -27.19 -9.42
CA ILE A 33 6.29 -28.44 -9.89
C ILE A 33 5.27 -29.57 -9.88
N SER A 34 4.52 -29.71 -8.78
CA SER A 34 3.53 -30.78 -8.63
C SER A 34 2.35 -30.61 -9.60
N MET A 35 1.88 -29.38 -9.83
CA MET A 35 0.82 -29.11 -10.82
C MET A 35 1.27 -29.44 -12.24
N ILE A 36 2.45 -29.01 -12.64
CA ILE A 36 2.97 -29.29 -13.98
C ILE A 36 3.20 -30.79 -14.16
N TYR A 37 3.73 -31.44 -13.14
CA TYR A 37 3.92 -32.90 -13.14
C TYR A 37 2.59 -33.64 -13.35
N LYS A 38 1.54 -33.26 -12.60
CA LYS A 38 0.20 -33.81 -12.76
C LYS A 38 -0.36 -33.54 -14.17
N PHE A 39 -0.22 -32.31 -14.70
CA PHE A 39 -0.74 -31.95 -16.01
C PHE A 39 -0.05 -32.71 -17.15
N MET A 40 1.25 -32.95 -17.06
CA MET A 40 1.94 -33.85 -18.02
C MET A 40 1.30 -35.23 -18.07
N ASN A 41 0.97 -35.80 -16.91
CA ASN A 41 0.29 -37.09 -16.85
C ASN A 41 -1.14 -37.05 -17.40
N ASP A 42 -1.87 -35.96 -17.12
CA ASP A 42 -3.22 -35.78 -17.65
C ASP A 42 -3.22 -35.65 -19.18
N MET A 43 -2.21 -34.94 -19.75
CA MET A 43 -2.02 -34.85 -21.21
C MET A 43 -1.77 -36.26 -21.86
N ASP A 44 -0.92 -37.06 -21.24
CA ASP A 44 -0.69 -38.45 -21.68
C ASP A 44 -1.98 -39.29 -21.62
N ASN A 45 -2.76 -39.13 -20.57
CA ASN A 45 -4.03 -39.81 -20.40
C ASN A 45 -5.08 -39.36 -21.43
N GLU A 46 -5.15 -38.10 -21.70
CA GLU A 46 -6.08 -37.57 -22.70
C GLU A 46 -5.68 -38.00 -24.12
N SER A 47 -4.39 -37.94 -24.47
CA SER A 47 -3.89 -38.51 -25.72
C SER A 47 -4.34 -39.95 -25.91
N THR A 48 -4.20 -40.78 -24.83
CA THR A 48 -4.61 -42.19 -24.88
C THR A 48 -6.14 -42.33 -25.05
N LYS A 49 -6.95 -41.50 -24.39
CA LYS A 49 -8.42 -41.50 -24.55
C LYS A 49 -8.84 -41.19 -25.98
N LEU A 50 -8.11 -40.32 -26.67
CA LEU A 50 -8.34 -39.91 -28.06
C LEU A 50 -7.74 -40.91 -29.08
N GLY A 51 -7.21 -42.04 -28.65
CA GLY A 51 -6.64 -43.09 -29.51
C GLY A 51 -5.15 -42.91 -29.86
N GLY A 52 -4.49 -41.95 -29.25
CA GLY A 52 -3.06 -41.75 -29.32
C GLY A 52 -2.27 -42.68 -28.34
N LYS A 53 -1.00 -42.36 -28.13
CA LYS A 53 -0.11 -43.04 -27.19
C LYS A 53 0.39 -42.08 -26.16
N ARG A 54 0.75 -42.56 -24.97
CA ARG A 54 1.51 -41.83 -24.00
C ARG A 54 2.82 -41.32 -24.61
N SER A 55 3.25 -40.16 -24.25
CA SER A 55 4.47 -39.51 -24.77
C SER A 55 5.48 -39.21 -23.65
N PHE A 56 5.04 -38.83 -22.47
CA PHE A 56 5.90 -38.29 -21.43
C PHE A 56 6.34 -39.35 -20.42
N PHE A 57 5.38 -40.19 -19.96
CA PHE A 57 5.63 -41.25 -18.99
C PHE A 57 5.69 -42.62 -19.70
N VAL A 58 6.77 -42.83 -20.46
CA VAL A 58 7.07 -44.06 -21.23
C VAL A 58 8.45 -44.58 -20.89
N ASP A 59 8.74 -45.82 -21.26
CA ASP A 59 10.02 -46.52 -21.02
C ASP A 59 10.46 -46.46 -19.54
N ASP A 60 11.67 -46.01 -19.25
CA ASP A 60 12.22 -45.93 -17.88
C ASP A 60 11.47 -44.95 -16.98
N PHE A 61 10.65 -44.07 -17.54
CA PHE A 61 9.85 -43.07 -16.83
C PHE A 61 8.39 -43.51 -16.58
N GLU A 62 7.94 -44.67 -17.11
CA GLU A 62 6.58 -45.17 -16.87
C GLU A 62 6.27 -45.37 -15.39
N LYS A 63 7.27 -45.82 -14.61
CA LYS A 63 7.17 -46.03 -13.15
C LYS A 63 6.85 -44.72 -12.37
N TYR A 64 7.12 -43.58 -12.94
CA TYR A 64 6.90 -42.25 -12.34
C TYR A 64 5.55 -41.64 -12.75
N SER A 65 4.66 -42.38 -13.49
CA SER A 65 3.34 -41.86 -13.81
C SER A 65 2.55 -41.48 -12.55
N TRP A 66 1.64 -40.50 -12.66
CA TRP A 66 0.86 -40.03 -11.53
C TRP A 66 0.03 -41.13 -10.87
N GLU A 67 -0.52 -42.05 -11.67
CA GLU A 67 -1.28 -43.20 -11.17
C GLU A 67 -0.43 -44.08 -10.26
N ASN A 68 0.84 -44.28 -10.58
CA ASN A 68 1.74 -45.12 -9.79
C ASN A 68 2.06 -44.50 -8.43
N LEU A 69 2.03 -43.16 -8.29
CA LEU A 69 2.19 -42.47 -7.01
C LEU A 69 1.02 -42.78 -6.05
N PHE A 70 -0.17 -43.08 -6.58
CA PHE A 70 -1.38 -43.36 -5.81
C PHE A 70 -1.75 -44.86 -5.74
N ASP A 71 -0.87 -45.77 -6.23
CA ASP A 71 -1.10 -47.19 -6.04
C ASP A 71 -1.21 -47.52 -4.54
N ALA A 72 -2.27 -48.20 -4.16
CA ALA A 72 -2.53 -48.59 -2.78
C ALA A 72 -1.43 -49.43 -2.13
N LYS A 73 -0.55 -50.02 -2.94
CA LYS A 73 0.61 -50.82 -2.50
C LYS A 73 1.80 -49.97 -2.08
N VAL A 74 1.86 -48.69 -2.47
CA VAL A 74 2.96 -47.79 -2.18
C VAL A 74 2.84 -47.31 -0.74
N SER A 75 3.80 -47.70 0.13
CA SER A 75 3.89 -47.21 1.50
C SER A 75 4.23 -45.72 1.54
N GLY A 76 4.02 -45.05 2.69
CA GLY A 76 4.35 -43.61 2.81
C GLY A 76 5.83 -43.32 2.56
N ALA A 77 6.76 -44.14 3.05
CA ALA A 77 8.19 -43.99 2.80
C ALA A 77 8.57 -44.19 1.32
N GLU A 78 7.99 -45.20 0.69
CA GLU A 78 8.17 -45.46 -0.75
C GLU A 78 7.59 -44.35 -1.60
N LEU A 79 6.47 -43.69 -1.21
CA LEU A 79 5.92 -42.55 -1.89
C LEU A 79 6.90 -41.38 -1.90
N VAL A 80 7.52 -41.07 -0.73
CA VAL A 80 8.51 -39.99 -0.64
C VAL A 80 9.71 -40.28 -1.55
N GLU A 81 10.23 -41.47 -1.54
CA GLU A 81 11.37 -41.86 -2.38
C GLU A 81 11.00 -41.82 -3.88
N LEU A 82 9.85 -42.41 -4.24
CA LEU A 82 9.37 -42.45 -5.62
C LEU A 82 9.14 -41.04 -6.19
N TYR A 83 8.41 -40.21 -5.46
CA TYR A 83 8.12 -38.86 -5.91
C TYR A 83 9.36 -37.96 -5.93
N SER A 84 10.26 -38.05 -4.92
CA SER A 84 11.53 -37.32 -4.93
C SER A 84 12.37 -37.68 -6.15
N THR A 85 12.57 -38.97 -6.37
CA THR A 85 13.35 -39.47 -7.52
C THR A 85 12.68 -39.10 -8.85
N ALA A 86 11.35 -39.14 -8.91
CA ALA A 86 10.60 -38.75 -10.08
C ALA A 86 10.85 -37.25 -10.43
N VAL A 87 10.68 -36.36 -9.48
CA VAL A 87 10.89 -34.90 -9.68
C VAL A 87 12.33 -34.61 -10.10
N GLU A 88 13.32 -35.22 -9.43
CA GLU A 88 14.74 -35.02 -9.74
C GLU A 88 15.12 -35.59 -11.11
N SER A 89 14.47 -36.68 -11.56
CA SER A 89 14.76 -37.31 -12.84
C SER A 89 14.13 -36.64 -14.05
N MET A 90 13.11 -35.78 -13.87
CA MET A 90 12.39 -35.15 -15.00
C MET A 90 13.30 -34.23 -15.84
N GLU A 91 14.34 -33.62 -15.26
CA GLU A 91 15.33 -32.85 -16.02
C GLU A 91 16.03 -33.68 -17.10
N GLU A 92 16.22 -34.98 -16.84
CA GLU A 92 16.90 -35.91 -17.74
C GLU A 92 15.93 -36.72 -18.64
N ASN A 93 14.60 -36.52 -18.50
CA ASN A 93 13.62 -37.27 -19.30
C ASN A 93 13.66 -36.82 -20.77
N PRO A 94 14.11 -37.69 -21.69
CA PRO A 94 14.21 -37.33 -23.11
C PRO A 94 12.86 -37.20 -23.81
N ASN A 95 11.81 -37.71 -23.18
CA ASN A 95 10.46 -37.82 -23.76
C ASN A 95 9.62 -36.58 -23.53
N ILE A 96 10.08 -35.65 -22.67
CA ILE A 96 9.36 -34.39 -22.39
C ILE A 96 9.99 -33.22 -23.16
N PRO A 97 9.21 -32.19 -23.51
CA PRO A 97 9.72 -30.94 -24.11
C PRO A 97 10.81 -30.28 -23.27
N THR A 98 11.70 -29.54 -23.95
CA THR A 98 12.77 -28.78 -23.28
C THR A 98 12.22 -27.85 -22.20
N LEU A 99 11.10 -27.21 -22.46
CA LEU A 99 10.40 -26.36 -21.48
C LEU A 99 10.17 -27.09 -20.13
N PHE A 100 9.66 -28.32 -20.15
CA PHE A 100 9.42 -29.05 -18.90
C PHE A 100 10.73 -29.44 -18.24
N ARG A 101 11.75 -29.86 -19.01
CA ARG A 101 13.08 -30.13 -18.48
C ARG A 101 13.68 -28.90 -17.78
N ASP A 102 13.52 -27.71 -18.36
CA ASP A 102 13.98 -26.44 -17.76
C ASP A 102 13.21 -26.09 -16.49
N ILE A 103 11.90 -26.39 -16.42
CA ILE A 103 11.09 -26.21 -15.20
C ILE A 103 11.52 -27.17 -14.09
N PHE A 104 11.87 -28.42 -14.43
CA PHE A 104 12.33 -29.41 -13.44
C PHE A 104 13.83 -29.31 -13.13
N LYS A 105 14.57 -28.46 -13.78
CA LYS A 105 16.01 -28.28 -13.57
C LYS A 105 16.33 -27.94 -12.12
N ASN A 106 17.17 -28.78 -11.48
CA ASN A 106 17.51 -28.70 -10.06
C ASN A 106 16.28 -28.74 -9.11
N ALA A 107 15.15 -29.27 -9.54
CA ALA A 107 13.98 -29.41 -8.69
C ALA A 107 14.22 -30.49 -7.63
N TYR A 108 13.80 -30.26 -6.40
CA TYR A 108 13.92 -31.22 -5.29
C TYR A 108 12.76 -31.01 -4.30
N ILE A 109 12.56 -32.00 -3.41
CA ILE A 109 11.55 -31.94 -2.37
C ILE A 109 12.22 -31.56 -1.04
N PRO A 110 11.91 -30.42 -0.43
CA PRO A 110 12.56 -29.93 0.79
C PRO A 110 12.06 -30.61 2.09
N TYR A 111 11.09 -31.50 2.02
CA TYR A 111 10.48 -32.20 3.17
C TYR A 111 10.34 -33.70 2.91
N LYS A 112 10.38 -34.50 3.98
CA LYS A 112 10.37 -35.95 3.91
C LYS A 112 9.25 -36.60 4.74
N ASP A 113 8.23 -35.83 5.12
CA ASP A 113 7.08 -36.31 5.90
C ASP A 113 6.05 -36.97 4.94
N PRO A 114 5.86 -38.32 5.04
CA PRO A 114 4.98 -39.02 4.11
C PRO A 114 3.51 -38.62 4.18
N GLU A 115 3.02 -38.24 5.38
CA GLU A 115 1.63 -37.86 5.57
C GLU A 115 1.36 -36.49 4.91
N THR A 116 2.28 -35.53 5.11
CA THR A 116 2.20 -34.23 4.45
C THR A 116 2.27 -34.37 2.93
N LEU A 117 3.19 -35.21 2.40
CA LEU A 117 3.30 -35.42 0.97
C LEU A 117 2.03 -36.05 0.39
N ARG A 118 1.48 -37.09 1.02
CA ARG A 118 0.25 -37.75 0.57
C ARG A 118 -0.94 -36.77 0.56
N LEU A 119 -1.09 -35.97 1.62
CA LEU A 119 -2.14 -34.94 1.70
C LEU A 119 -1.96 -33.92 0.59
N PHE A 120 -0.76 -33.37 0.43
CA PHE A 120 -0.43 -32.39 -0.59
C PHE A 120 -0.72 -32.90 -2.01
N LEU A 121 -0.22 -34.09 -2.37
CA LEU A 121 -0.46 -34.70 -3.69
C LEU A 121 -1.96 -35.02 -3.92
N SER A 122 -2.70 -35.42 -2.86
CA SER A 122 -4.14 -35.65 -2.98
C SER A 122 -4.90 -34.36 -3.30
N GLN A 123 -4.48 -33.24 -2.72
CA GLN A 123 -5.05 -31.91 -3.05
C GLN A 123 -4.68 -31.46 -4.47
N ILE A 124 -3.45 -31.71 -4.93
CA ILE A 124 -3.03 -31.47 -6.33
C ILE A 124 -3.89 -32.31 -7.29
N ASN A 125 -4.22 -33.52 -6.92
CA ASN A 125 -5.02 -34.44 -7.75
C ASN A 125 -6.47 -33.96 -7.99
N GLU A 126 -6.96 -33.01 -7.20
CA GLU A 126 -8.27 -32.36 -7.40
C GLU A 126 -8.28 -31.33 -8.55
N PHE A 127 -7.09 -30.93 -9.05
CA PHE A 127 -6.98 -30.06 -10.22
C PHE A 127 -6.95 -30.89 -11.49
N GLU A 128 -7.89 -30.64 -12.39
CA GLU A 128 -7.93 -31.24 -13.70
C GLU A 128 -7.28 -30.35 -14.74
N TYR A 129 -6.47 -30.94 -15.64
CA TYR A 129 -5.99 -30.23 -16.81
C TYR A 129 -7.18 -29.93 -17.70
N SER A 130 -7.52 -28.68 -17.90
CA SER A 130 -8.45 -28.23 -18.92
C SER A 130 -7.69 -27.42 -19.97
N TYR A 131 -8.11 -27.56 -21.25
CA TYR A 131 -7.58 -26.71 -22.32
C TYR A 131 -7.92 -25.22 -22.16
N ASP A 132 -8.69 -24.85 -21.13
CA ASP A 132 -8.92 -23.48 -20.74
C ASP A 132 -7.74 -22.97 -19.88
N SER A 133 -6.64 -22.64 -20.57
CA SER A 133 -5.40 -22.15 -19.99
C SER A 133 -5.59 -20.87 -19.15
N GLU A 134 -6.67 -20.10 -19.37
CA GLU A 134 -6.91 -18.85 -18.68
C GLU A 134 -7.25 -19.07 -17.20
N GLN A 135 -8.02 -20.11 -16.87
CA GLN A 135 -8.37 -20.42 -15.47
C GLN A 135 -7.16 -20.94 -14.68
N LEU A 136 -6.32 -21.74 -15.29
CA LEU A 136 -5.11 -22.25 -14.65
C LEU A 136 -4.07 -21.16 -14.43
N GLY A 137 -3.88 -20.29 -15.41
CA GLY A 137 -3.03 -19.12 -15.29
C GLY A 137 -3.48 -18.18 -14.17
N ASP A 138 -4.78 -17.90 -14.10
CA ASP A 138 -5.36 -17.08 -13.02
C ASP A 138 -5.21 -17.77 -11.65
N ALA A 139 -5.30 -19.12 -11.57
CA ALA A 139 -5.05 -19.87 -10.36
C ALA A 139 -3.61 -19.71 -9.88
N PHE A 140 -2.67 -19.85 -10.80
CA PHE A 140 -1.25 -19.66 -10.50
C PHE A 140 -0.92 -18.22 -10.10
N GLU A 141 -1.50 -17.23 -10.77
CA GLU A 141 -1.41 -15.82 -10.37
C GLU A 141 -1.93 -15.59 -8.94
N HIS A 142 -3.01 -16.28 -8.53
CA HIS A 142 -3.50 -16.22 -7.15
C HIS A 142 -2.48 -16.78 -6.16
N ILE A 143 -1.85 -17.92 -6.47
CA ILE A 143 -0.75 -18.50 -5.67
C ILE A 143 0.37 -17.47 -5.50
N LEU A 144 0.83 -16.89 -6.62
CA LEU A 144 1.88 -15.88 -6.62
C LEU A 144 1.49 -14.62 -5.84
N ASN A 145 0.21 -14.21 -5.87
CA ASN A 145 -0.29 -13.06 -5.09
C ASN A 145 -0.33 -13.34 -3.59
N THR A 146 -0.61 -14.57 -3.20
CA THR A 146 -0.69 -14.97 -1.79
C THR A 146 0.70 -15.03 -1.13
N LEU A 147 1.75 -15.35 -1.90
CA LEU A 147 3.16 -15.19 -1.48
C LEU A 147 3.48 -13.77 -1.09
N SER A 148 2.89 -12.85 -1.85
CA SER A 148 3.09 -11.42 -1.70
C SER A 148 2.75 -10.88 -0.32
N SER A 149 1.84 -11.51 0.41
CA SER A 149 1.34 -11.02 1.70
C SER A 149 2.25 -11.31 2.90
N GLN A 150 3.31 -12.09 2.75
CA GLN A 150 4.15 -12.57 3.88
C GLN A 150 5.54 -11.93 4.02
N GLY A 151 5.91 -11.01 3.12
CA GLY A 151 7.04 -10.09 3.37
C GLY A 151 8.45 -10.68 3.33
N ASP A 152 8.73 -11.64 2.44
CA ASP A 152 10.09 -12.12 2.27
C ASP A 152 10.96 -11.10 1.52
N ALA A 153 12.05 -10.69 2.18
CA ALA A 153 12.95 -9.66 1.74
C ALA A 153 13.71 -10.07 0.46
N GLY A 154 13.35 -9.45 -0.66
CA GLY A 154 14.22 -9.49 -1.85
C GLY A 154 13.54 -9.51 -3.20
N GLN A 155 12.27 -9.81 -3.32
CA GLN A 155 11.59 -9.86 -4.61
C GLN A 155 10.31 -9.02 -4.57
N PHE A 156 10.32 -7.88 -5.26
CA PHE A 156 9.19 -6.96 -5.34
C PHE A 156 8.29 -7.38 -6.50
N ARG A 157 7.09 -7.89 -6.21
CA ARG A 157 6.10 -8.13 -7.24
C ARG A 157 5.33 -6.85 -7.53
N THR A 158 5.23 -6.49 -8.79
CA THR A 158 4.42 -5.36 -9.23
C THR A 158 2.93 -5.70 -9.11
N PRO A 159 2.11 -4.87 -8.44
CA PRO A 159 0.67 -5.09 -8.40
C PRO A 159 0.05 -5.11 -9.80
N ARG A 160 -0.88 -6.05 -10.04
CA ARG A 160 -1.45 -6.29 -11.38
C ARG A 160 -2.07 -5.03 -11.99
N HIS A 161 -2.84 -4.26 -11.24
CA HIS A 161 -3.47 -3.03 -11.73
C HIS A 161 -2.47 -1.95 -12.16
N ILE A 162 -1.26 -1.93 -11.58
CA ILE A 162 -0.15 -1.06 -12.01
C ILE A 162 0.48 -1.58 -13.31
N ILE A 163 0.66 -2.90 -13.42
CA ILE A 163 1.13 -3.53 -14.66
C ILE A 163 0.16 -3.20 -15.80
N ASP A 164 -1.13 -3.45 -15.59
CA ASP A 164 -2.19 -3.27 -16.59
C ASP A 164 -2.28 -1.79 -17.02
N PHE A 165 -2.16 -0.85 -16.07
CA PHE A 165 -2.11 0.59 -16.37
C PHE A 165 -0.91 0.97 -17.27
N ILE A 166 0.28 0.42 -17.01
CA ILE A 166 1.47 0.67 -17.84
C ILE A 166 1.28 0.08 -19.24
N VAL A 167 0.77 -1.15 -19.31
CA VAL A 167 0.51 -1.84 -20.57
C VAL A 167 -0.54 -1.10 -21.40
N GLU A 168 -1.60 -0.58 -20.77
CA GLU A 168 -2.66 0.19 -21.43
C GLU A 168 -2.13 1.51 -22.00
N ILE A 169 -1.24 2.24 -21.29
CA ILE A 169 -0.60 3.45 -21.81
C ILE A 169 0.30 3.15 -23.01
N LEU A 170 1.05 2.05 -22.95
CA LEU A 170 1.99 1.69 -24.02
C LEU A 170 1.29 1.02 -25.22
N ASP A 171 0.16 0.38 -25.00
CA ASP A 171 -0.69 -0.25 -26.01
C ASP A 171 0.10 -1.13 -27.00
N PRO A 172 0.74 -2.22 -26.54
CA PRO A 172 1.51 -3.12 -27.40
C PRO A 172 0.63 -3.79 -28.45
N LYS A 173 1.17 -3.94 -29.69
CA LYS A 173 0.45 -4.48 -30.85
C LYS A 173 0.98 -5.86 -31.26
N LYS A 174 0.16 -6.66 -31.97
CA LYS A 174 0.42 -8.07 -32.32
C LYS A 174 1.73 -8.34 -33.07
N ASN A 175 2.25 -7.36 -33.81
CA ASN A 175 3.46 -7.53 -34.62
C ASN A 175 4.73 -6.98 -33.94
N GLU A 176 4.62 -6.48 -32.71
CA GLU A 176 5.71 -5.88 -32.00
C GLU A 176 6.50 -6.90 -31.16
N THR A 177 7.79 -6.70 -31.07
CA THR A 177 8.66 -7.46 -30.18
C THR A 177 8.67 -6.81 -28.79
N ILE A 178 8.45 -7.62 -27.74
CA ILE A 178 8.30 -7.17 -26.36
C ILE A 178 9.41 -7.80 -25.51
N LEU A 179 10.01 -7.01 -24.62
CA LEU A 179 11.01 -7.47 -23.66
C LEU A 179 10.66 -7.02 -22.25
N ASP A 180 10.87 -7.92 -21.29
CA ASP A 180 11.07 -7.59 -19.87
C ASP A 180 12.48 -8.06 -19.45
N PRO A 181 13.44 -7.15 -19.23
CA PRO A 181 14.85 -7.51 -18.91
C PRO A 181 15.06 -7.87 -17.43
N ALA A 182 14.01 -7.87 -16.60
CA ALA A 182 13.98 -8.29 -15.20
C ALA A 182 12.64 -8.95 -14.90
N SER A 183 12.32 -10.00 -15.67
CA SER A 183 10.95 -10.50 -15.86
C SER A 183 10.33 -11.14 -14.61
N GLY A 184 11.14 -11.56 -13.63
CA GLY A 184 10.63 -12.22 -12.43
C GLY A 184 9.66 -13.34 -12.77
N THR A 185 8.43 -13.22 -12.32
CA THR A 185 7.33 -14.15 -12.62
C THR A 185 6.65 -13.94 -13.98
N SER A 186 7.19 -13.13 -14.86
CA SER A 186 6.68 -12.78 -16.20
C SER A 186 5.33 -12.04 -16.21
N GLY A 187 4.97 -11.35 -15.13
CA GLY A 187 3.69 -10.67 -14.98
C GLY A 187 3.42 -9.59 -16.03
N PHE A 188 4.43 -8.78 -16.42
CA PHE A 188 4.33 -7.79 -17.49
C PHE A 188 4.10 -8.45 -18.85
N LEU A 189 4.80 -9.53 -19.13
CA LEU A 189 4.72 -10.26 -20.41
C LEU A 189 3.33 -10.87 -20.62
N ILE A 190 2.77 -11.45 -19.56
CA ILE A 190 1.41 -12.02 -19.56
C ILE A 190 0.37 -10.91 -19.73
N SER A 191 0.52 -9.78 -19.05
CA SER A 191 -0.41 -8.65 -19.18
C SER A 191 -0.37 -8.08 -20.60
N ALA A 192 0.82 -7.93 -21.19
CA ALA A 192 0.97 -7.47 -22.58
C ALA A 192 0.28 -8.43 -23.56
N TYR A 193 0.45 -9.74 -23.39
CA TYR A 193 -0.24 -10.74 -24.20
C TYR A 193 -1.77 -10.63 -24.09
N LYS A 194 -2.30 -10.61 -22.86
CA LYS A 194 -3.74 -10.46 -22.60
C LYS A 194 -4.30 -9.17 -23.21
N HIS A 195 -3.56 -8.07 -23.11
CA HIS A 195 -3.93 -6.78 -23.69
C HIS A 195 -4.04 -6.87 -25.23
N ILE A 196 -3.03 -7.44 -25.90
CA ILE A 196 -3.03 -7.59 -27.36
C ILE A 196 -4.23 -8.42 -27.83
N ILE A 197 -4.50 -9.56 -27.18
CA ILE A 197 -5.62 -10.44 -27.51
C ILE A 197 -6.96 -9.70 -27.33
N LYS A 198 -7.12 -9.00 -26.19
CA LYS A 198 -8.34 -8.25 -25.89
C LYS A 198 -8.58 -7.14 -26.92
N THR A 199 -7.56 -6.30 -27.14
CA THR A 199 -7.68 -5.14 -28.05
C THR A 199 -7.97 -5.57 -29.48
N ASP A 200 -7.26 -6.61 -29.98
CA ASP A 200 -7.52 -7.12 -31.32
C ASP A 200 -8.94 -7.70 -31.45
N SER A 201 -9.45 -8.42 -30.43
CA SER A 201 -10.81 -8.95 -30.42
C SER A 201 -11.89 -7.86 -30.39
N GLU A 202 -11.61 -6.71 -29.79
CA GLU A 202 -12.53 -5.56 -29.74
C GLU A 202 -12.50 -4.77 -31.06
N GLU A 203 -11.32 -4.56 -31.66
CA GLU A 203 -11.11 -3.80 -32.91
C GLU A 203 -11.45 -4.61 -34.15
N ASN A 204 -11.20 -5.93 -34.19
CA ASN A 204 -11.29 -6.82 -35.36
C ASN A 204 -12.34 -7.94 -35.17
N ARG A 205 -13.53 -7.62 -34.68
CA ARG A 205 -14.61 -8.60 -34.39
C ARG A 205 -14.93 -9.54 -35.54
N ASP A 206 -14.85 -9.04 -36.79
CA ASP A 206 -15.18 -9.78 -38.01
C ASP A 206 -14.01 -10.64 -38.52
N ASN A 207 -12.81 -10.45 -37.99
CA ASN A 207 -11.60 -11.19 -38.36
C ASN A 207 -10.72 -11.44 -37.12
N PRO A 208 -11.11 -12.35 -36.23
CA PRO A 208 -10.38 -12.61 -34.98
C PRO A 208 -9.00 -13.21 -35.28
N LEU A 209 -8.07 -13.02 -34.31
CA LEU A 209 -6.71 -13.58 -34.36
C LEU A 209 -6.72 -15.07 -34.69
N SER A 210 -6.01 -15.43 -35.75
CA SER A 210 -5.77 -16.82 -36.11
C SER A 210 -4.83 -17.49 -35.10
N GLU A 211 -4.79 -18.83 -35.11
CA GLU A 211 -3.81 -19.58 -34.32
C GLU A 211 -2.37 -19.20 -34.68
N SER A 212 -2.09 -18.93 -35.97
CA SER A 212 -0.79 -18.47 -36.45
C SER A 212 -0.44 -17.08 -35.88
N ASP A 213 -1.41 -16.15 -35.76
CA ASP A 213 -1.20 -14.85 -35.17
C ASP A 213 -0.84 -14.98 -33.69
N ARG A 214 -1.59 -15.82 -32.95
CA ARG A 214 -1.32 -16.09 -31.53
C ARG A 214 0.10 -16.66 -31.33
N LYS A 215 0.53 -17.62 -32.13
CA LYS A 215 1.88 -18.18 -32.10
C LYS A 215 2.95 -17.12 -32.42
N THR A 216 2.66 -16.21 -33.34
CA THR A 216 3.57 -15.10 -33.65
C THR A 216 3.71 -14.13 -32.50
N ILE A 217 2.59 -13.75 -31.85
CA ILE A 217 2.59 -12.89 -30.66
C ILE A 217 3.42 -13.53 -29.54
N MET A 218 3.17 -14.81 -29.24
CA MET A 218 3.88 -15.54 -28.20
C MET A 218 5.40 -15.59 -28.44
N LYS A 219 5.81 -15.79 -29.70
CA LYS A 219 7.23 -15.82 -30.11
C LYS A 219 7.92 -14.47 -29.96
N ASN A 220 7.18 -13.37 -30.12
CA ASN A 220 7.71 -12.01 -30.02
C ASN A 220 7.84 -11.51 -28.58
N ILE A 221 7.35 -12.26 -27.60
CA ILE A 221 7.42 -11.91 -26.17
C ILE A 221 8.64 -12.57 -25.53
N ASN A 222 9.51 -11.73 -24.94
CA ASN A 222 10.82 -12.15 -24.43
C ASN A 222 10.99 -11.71 -22.98
N GLY A 223 11.60 -12.54 -22.15
CA GLY A 223 11.93 -12.24 -20.76
C GLY A 223 13.35 -12.64 -20.38
N TYR A 224 14.02 -11.81 -19.56
CA TYR A 224 15.31 -12.13 -18.96
C TYR A 224 15.21 -12.00 -17.45
N ASP A 225 15.85 -12.91 -16.73
CA ASP A 225 16.09 -12.76 -15.29
C ASP A 225 17.46 -13.35 -14.94
N ILE A 226 18.12 -12.78 -13.94
CA ILE A 226 19.40 -13.29 -13.44
C ILE A 226 19.23 -14.51 -12.52
N SER A 227 18.02 -14.71 -11.96
CA SER A 227 17.71 -15.78 -11.03
C SER A 227 17.16 -17.00 -11.78
N PRO A 228 17.86 -18.16 -11.77
CA PRO A 228 17.37 -19.39 -12.38
C PRO A 228 15.97 -19.79 -11.85
N ASP A 229 15.71 -19.54 -10.58
CA ASP A 229 14.41 -19.85 -9.95
C ASP A 229 13.29 -18.97 -10.50
N MET A 230 13.58 -17.66 -10.75
CA MET A 230 12.59 -16.77 -11.36
C MET A 230 12.32 -17.15 -12.80
N VAL A 231 13.36 -17.53 -13.56
CA VAL A 231 13.20 -18.08 -14.91
C VAL A 231 12.27 -19.28 -14.90
N ARG A 232 12.46 -20.25 -13.99
CA ARG A 232 11.59 -21.44 -13.88
C ARG A 232 10.14 -21.06 -13.56
N ILE A 233 9.93 -20.17 -12.59
CA ILE A 233 8.59 -19.72 -12.21
C ILE A 233 7.95 -18.93 -13.38
N GLY A 234 8.72 -18.09 -14.06
CA GLY A 234 8.28 -17.33 -15.24
C GLY A 234 7.86 -18.25 -16.40
N LEU A 235 8.67 -19.25 -16.72
CA LEU A 235 8.37 -20.26 -17.75
C LEU A 235 7.08 -21.01 -17.42
N ALA A 236 6.94 -21.48 -16.18
CA ALA A 236 5.74 -22.17 -15.74
C ALA A 236 4.49 -21.27 -15.77
N ASN A 237 4.62 -20.01 -15.33
CA ASN A 237 3.53 -19.06 -15.35
C ASN A 237 3.07 -18.76 -16.78
N MET A 238 4.00 -18.55 -17.72
CA MET A 238 3.66 -18.33 -19.12
C MET A 238 3.05 -19.59 -19.76
N TYR A 239 3.58 -20.78 -19.46
CA TYR A 239 2.98 -22.03 -19.91
C TYR A 239 1.53 -22.19 -19.46
N LEU A 240 1.24 -21.92 -18.18
CA LEU A 240 -0.10 -21.96 -17.62
C LEU A 240 -1.05 -20.91 -18.22
N HIS A 241 -0.51 -19.89 -18.89
CA HIS A 241 -1.25 -18.90 -19.67
C HIS A 241 -1.29 -19.22 -21.17
N GLY A 242 -0.95 -20.44 -21.56
CA GLY A 242 -1.10 -20.98 -22.90
C GLY A 242 0.08 -20.72 -23.85
N PHE A 243 1.25 -20.37 -23.33
CA PHE A 243 2.47 -20.31 -24.14
C PHE A 243 3.09 -21.68 -24.25
N ASP A 244 3.05 -22.28 -25.45
CA ASP A 244 3.62 -23.62 -25.69
C ASP A 244 5.16 -23.62 -25.59
N ASP A 245 5.81 -22.51 -25.96
CA ASP A 245 7.26 -22.35 -25.98
C ASP A 245 7.63 -20.91 -25.54
N PRO A 246 7.52 -20.58 -24.23
CA PRO A 246 7.79 -19.27 -23.71
C PRO A 246 9.29 -18.92 -23.78
N ASN A 247 9.60 -17.72 -24.25
CA ASN A 247 10.95 -17.23 -24.42
C ASN A 247 11.44 -16.44 -23.19
N VAL A 248 11.68 -17.14 -22.08
CA VAL A 248 12.28 -16.59 -20.85
C VAL A 248 13.60 -17.29 -20.59
N SER A 249 14.66 -16.53 -20.35
CA SER A 249 16.02 -17.08 -20.22
C SER A 249 16.80 -16.44 -19.08
N GLU A 250 17.72 -17.22 -18.51
CA GLU A 250 18.70 -16.70 -17.54
C GLU A 250 19.69 -15.79 -18.28
N TYR A 251 19.71 -14.51 -17.89
CA TYR A 251 20.60 -13.53 -18.47
C TYR A 251 20.81 -12.34 -17.54
N ASP A 252 22.07 -11.96 -17.30
CA ASP A 252 22.44 -10.74 -16.59
C ASP A 252 22.57 -9.58 -17.59
N ALA A 253 21.51 -8.78 -17.71
CA ALA A 253 21.45 -7.64 -18.62
C ALA A 253 22.49 -6.53 -18.32
N LEU A 254 23.07 -6.50 -17.12
CA LEU A 254 24.01 -5.46 -16.73
C LEU A 254 25.49 -5.85 -16.88
N SER A 255 25.85 -7.11 -16.66
CA SER A 255 27.24 -7.56 -16.71
C SER A 255 27.59 -8.36 -17.97
N SER A 256 26.64 -9.00 -18.65
CA SER A 256 26.84 -9.68 -19.92
C SER A 256 26.56 -8.78 -21.13
N GLU A 257 27.37 -8.93 -22.18
CA GLU A 257 27.19 -8.19 -23.44
C GLU A 257 26.66 -9.06 -24.61
N ASP A 258 26.36 -10.34 -24.34
CA ASP A 258 26.02 -11.30 -25.39
C ASP A 258 24.77 -10.90 -26.20
N ARG A 259 23.81 -10.26 -25.56
CA ARG A 259 22.55 -9.79 -26.17
C ARG A 259 22.49 -8.27 -26.36
N TRP A 260 23.61 -7.57 -26.33
CA TRP A 260 23.64 -6.11 -26.44
C TRP A 260 23.13 -5.56 -27.78
N ASN A 261 23.10 -6.35 -28.82
CA ASN A 261 22.67 -5.93 -30.16
C ASN A 261 21.19 -6.31 -30.44
N GLU A 262 20.43 -6.74 -29.46
CA GLU A 262 19.02 -7.03 -29.58
C GLU A 262 18.19 -5.76 -29.27
N TYR A 263 17.17 -5.47 -30.10
CA TYR A 263 16.35 -4.27 -29.98
C TYR A 263 14.87 -4.64 -30.05
N TYR A 264 14.07 -3.90 -29.26
CA TYR A 264 12.66 -4.24 -29.06
C TYR A 264 11.73 -3.05 -29.34
N ASP A 265 10.50 -3.33 -29.78
CA ASP A 265 9.46 -2.34 -30.01
C ASP A 265 8.88 -1.83 -28.69
N VAL A 266 8.67 -2.73 -27.72
CA VAL A 266 8.14 -2.41 -26.39
C VAL A 266 9.01 -3.04 -25.31
N ILE A 267 9.37 -2.25 -24.30
CA ILE A 267 10.08 -2.75 -23.12
C ILE A 267 9.28 -2.38 -21.87
N LEU A 268 9.00 -3.40 -21.04
CA LEU A 268 8.25 -3.29 -19.80
C LEU A 268 9.13 -3.77 -18.66
N ALA A 269 9.30 -3.02 -17.58
CA ALA A 269 10.19 -3.46 -16.52
C ALA A 269 9.85 -2.90 -15.15
N ASN A 270 10.06 -3.73 -14.13
CA ASN A 270 10.23 -3.34 -12.75
C ASN A 270 11.59 -3.84 -12.24
N PRO A 271 12.70 -3.17 -12.60
CA PRO A 271 14.04 -3.63 -12.23
C PRO A 271 14.29 -3.54 -10.72
N PRO A 272 15.28 -4.27 -10.18
CA PRO A 272 15.59 -4.24 -8.75
C PRO A 272 16.03 -2.84 -8.29
N PHE A 273 15.49 -2.38 -7.15
CA PHE A 273 15.76 -1.06 -6.58
C PHE A 273 17.02 -0.99 -5.72
N MET A 274 17.59 -2.13 -5.36
CA MET A 274 18.76 -2.22 -4.50
C MET A 274 20.00 -2.61 -5.28
N THR A 275 21.06 -1.85 -5.08
CA THR A 275 22.39 -2.20 -5.55
C THR A 275 23.09 -3.04 -4.50
N PRO A 276 23.70 -4.19 -4.86
CA PRO A 276 24.49 -5.01 -3.94
C PRO A 276 25.62 -4.24 -3.26
N LYS A 277 26.02 -4.66 -2.05
CA LYS A 277 27.21 -4.10 -1.39
C LYS A 277 28.44 -4.28 -2.31
N GLY A 278 29.10 -3.19 -2.68
CA GLY A 278 30.21 -3.18 -3.64
C GLY A 278 29.81 -2.67 -5.02
N GLY A 279 28.52 -2.47 -5.29
CA GLY A 279 28.01 -1.99 -6.57
C GLY A 279 28.00 -3.07 -7.66
N ILE A 280 27.47 -2.70 -8.83
CA ILE A 280 27.50 -3.54 -10.04
C ILE A 280 28.71 -3.15 -10.88
N ARG A 281 29.32 -4.12 -11.53
CA ARG A 281 30.37 -3.92 -12.55
C ARG A 281 29.75 -4.13 -13.93
N PRO A 282 29.21 -3.07 -14.55
CA PRO A 282 28.59 -3.18 -15.84
C PRO A 282 29.66 -3.48 -16.91
N HIS A 283 29.26 -4.11 -18.01
CA HIS A 283 30.12 -4.25 -19.15
C HIS A 283 30.43 -2.89 -19.85
N ASN A 284 31.41 -2.84 -20.76
CA ASN A 284 31.95 -1.59 -21.25
C ASN A 284 31.07 -0.82 -22.25
N LYS A 285 29.97 -1.40 -22.72
CA LYS A 285 29.07 -0.77 -23.72
C LYS A 285 28.09 0.23 -23.14
N PHE A 286 27.96 0.28 -21.79
CA PHE A 286 27.10 1.29 -21.14
C PHE A 286 27.60 2.71 -21.37
N GLY A 287 26.72 3.61 -21.80
CA GLY A 287 27.05 5.02 -22.02
C GLY A 287 27.21 5.81 -20.73
N LEU A 288 26.51 5.42 -19.67
CA LEU A 288 26.56 6.05 -18.34
C LEU A 288 27.54 5.32 -17.40
N LYS A 289 28.41 6.08 -16.74
CA LYS A 289 29.28 5.54 -15.69
C LYS A 289 28.55 5.49 -14.36
N SER A 290 28.03 4.32 -14.01
CA SER A 290 27.36 4.08 -12.73
C SER A 290 27.68 2.66 -12.24
N ASN A 291 27.55 2.46 -10.93
CA ASN A 291 27.53 1.14 -10.31
C ASN A 291 26.15 0.87 -9.62
N ARG A 292 25.16 1.70 -9.92
CA ARG A 292 23.81 1.62 -9.39
C ARG A 292 22.90 0.87 -10.34
N ALA A 293 22.26 -0.21 -9.85
CA ALA A 293 21.39 -1.07 -10.64
C ALA A 293 20.26 -0.27 -11.30
N GLU A 294 19.58 0.56 -10.52
CA GLU A 294 18.45 1.37 -10.98
C GLU A 294 18.80 2.34 -12.09
N VAL A 295 20.02 2.91 -12.08
CA VAL A 295 20.52 3.79 -13.15
C VAL A 295 20.85 2.99 -14.40
N LEU A 296 21.55 1.86 -14.24
CA LEU A 296 22.01 1.02 -15.34
C LEU A 296 20.83 0.36 -16.08
N PHE A 297 19.81 -0.12 -15.38
CA PHE A 297 18.63 -0.71 -16.04
C PHE A 297 17.88 0.30 -16.89
N VAL A 298 17.70 1.54 -16.41
CA VAL A 298 17.04 2.59 -17.22
C VAL A 298 17.88 2.94 -18.46
N ASP A 299 19.22 3.01 -18.33
CA ASP A 299 20.14 3.24 -19.46
C ASP A 299 20.13 2.06 -20.45
N TYR A 300 20.10 0.82 -19.94
CA TYR A 300 19.95 -0.40 -20.74
C TYR A 300 18.66 -0.34 -21.57
N ILE A 301 17.51 -0.12 -20.93
CA ILE A 301 16.20 -0.07 -21.59
C ILE A 301 16.17 0.99 -22.68
N LEU A 302 16.61 2.22 -22.37
CA LEU A 302 16.67 3.29 -23.37
C LEU A 302 17.56 2.91 -24.56
N SER A 303 18.65 2.19 -24.32
CA SER A 303 19.61 1.79 -25.38
C SER A 303 19.07 0.65 -26.26
N HIS A 304 18.22 -0.22 -25.75
CA HIS A 304 17.66 -1.38 -26.45
C HIS A 304 16.30 -1.14 -27.10
N LEU A 305 15.72 0.08 -26.95
CA LEU A 305 14.55 0.47 -27.72
C LEU A 305 14.89 0.72 -29.18
N LYS A 306 14.10 0.16 -30.11
CA LYS A 306 14.12 0.50 -31.54
C LYS A 306 13.86 2.00 -31.74
N PRO A 307 14.13 2.58 -32.93
CA PRO A 307 13.92 4.02 -33.19
C PRO A 307 12.49 4.52 -32.95
N LYS A 308 11.50 3.64 -33.04
CA LYS A 308 10.08 3.94 -32.72
C LYS A 308 9.59 3.18 -31.49
N GLY A 309 10.51 2.62 -30.71
CA GLY A 309 10.17 1.83 -29.56
C GLY A 309 9.71 2.68 -28.38
N ARG A 310 8.96 2.05 -27.49
CA ARG A 310 8.43 2.66 -26.27
C ARG A 310 8.63 1.77 -25.06
N ALA A 311 8.69 2.38 -23.88
CA ALA A 311 8.91 1.63 -22.64
C ALA A 311 8.13 2.21 -21.47
N GLY A 312 7.78 1.31 -20.54
CA GLY A 312 7.24 1.64 -19.22
C GLY A 312 8.10 1.02 -18.13
N ILE A 313 8.67 1.86 -17.29
CA ILE A 313 9.68 1.45 -16.32
C ILE A 313 9.28 1.93 -14.93
N ILE A 314 9.17 1.02 -13.97
CA ILE A 314 9.02 1.38 -12.56
C ILE A 314 10.40 1.68 -11.99
N VAL A 315 10.54 2.83 -11.36
CA VAL A 315 11.80 3.29 -10.78
C VAL A 315 11.61 3.79 -9.35
N PRO A 316 12.62 3.68 -8.48
CA PRO A 316 12.59 4.34 -7.19
C PRO A 316 12.66 5.87 -7.38
N GLU A 317 12.03 6.61 -6.48
CA GLU A 317 12.00 8.08 -6.50
C GLU A 317 13.39 8.74 -6.68
N GLY A 318 14.46 8.07 -6.23
CA GLY A 318 15.83 8.55 -6.42
C GLY A 318 16.19 8.90 -7.87
N ILE A 319 15.65 8.19 -8.86
CA ILE A 319 15.88 8.47 -10.29
C ILE A 319 15.39 9.87 -10.66
N ILE A 320 14.25 10.30 -10.13
CA ILE A 320 13.62 11.56 -10.54
C ILE A 320 14.16 12.80 -9.85
N PHE A 321 14.85 12.68 -8.68
CA PHE A 321 15.31 13.86 -7.95
C PHE A 321 16.78 13.86 -7.48
N GLN A 322 17.47 12.71 -7.39
CA GLN A 322 18.82 12.71 -6.83
C GLN A 322 19.80 13.61 -7.60
N THR A 323 20.66 14.32 -6.85
CA THR A 323 21.59 15.32 -7.43
C THR A 323 22.93 14.74 -7.87
N GLY A 324 23.17 13.44 -7.65
CA GLY A 324 24.37 12.74 -8.08
C GLY A 324 24.59 12.80 -9.62
N LYS A 325 25.83 12.88 -10.06
CA LYS A 325 26.20 13.08 -11.47
C LYS A 325 25.52 12.07 -12.40
N ALA A 326 25.57 10.76 -12.07
CA ALA A 326 24.96 9.72 -12.90
C ALA A 326 23.42 9.88 -13.04
N TYR A 327 22.75 10.31 -11.96
CA TYR A 327 21.30 10.54 -12.00
C TYR A 327 20.94 11.76 -12.86
N LYS A 328 21.70 12.84 -12.77
CA LYS A 328 21.46 14.03 -13.62
C LYS A 328 21.71 13.72 -15.10
N GLU A 329 22.80 13.02 -15.41
CA GLU A 329 23.13 12.58 -16.78
C GLU A 329 22.04 11.65 -17.34
N LEU A 330 21.53 10.72 -16.52
CA LEU A 330 20.41 9.85 -16.89
C LEU A 330 19.15 10.64 -17.23
N ARG A 331 18.72 11.56 -16.34
CA ARG A 331 17.52 12.39 -16.59
C ARG A 331 17.66 13.24 -17.85
N LYS A 332 18.83 13.86 -18.05
CA LYS A 332 19.13 14.57 -19.30
C LYS A 332 18.94 13.64 -20.51
N LYS A 333 19.57 12.46 -20.47
CA LYS A 333 19.46 11.47 -21.56
C LYS A 333 18.01 11.05 -21.83
N LEU A 334 17.20 10.87 -20.79
CA LEU A 334 15.77 10.53 -20.88
C LEU A 334 14.96 11.64 -21.57
N VAL A 335 15.07 12.88 -21.10
CA VAL A 335 14.34 14.04 -21.64
C VAL A 335 14.69 14.29 -23.13
N GLU A 336 15.96 14.11 -23.49
CA GLU A 336 16.46 14.30 -24.85
C GLU A 336 16.09 13.14 -25.80
N ASN A 337 15.85 11.92 -25.29
CA ASN A 337 15.72 10.69 -26.08
C ASN A 337 14.40 9.94 -25.89
N GLY A 338 13.29 10.63 -25.65
CA GLY A 338 11.98 10.03 -25.77
C GLY A 338 11.20 9.85 -24.47
N LEU A 339 11.59 10.49 -23.36
CA LEU A 339 10.70 10.58 -22.19
C LEU A 339 9.45 11.37 -22.59
N ILE A 340 8.29 10.77 -22.43
CA ILE A 340 6.99 11.41 -22.69
C ILE A 340 6.16 11.64 -21.43
N GLY A 341 6.47 10.92 -20.35
CA GLY A 341 5.75 11.09 -19.09
C GLY A 341 6.40 10.48 -17.87
N VAL A 342 6.00 10.99 -16.72
CA VAL A 342 6.38 10.52 -15.38
C VAL A 342 5.12 10.43 -14.53
N VAL A 343 4.87 9.25 -13.94
CA VAL A 343 3.72 9.04 -13.04
C VAL A 343 4.25 8.68 -11.65
N SER A 344 4.09 9.59 -10.69
CA SER A 344 4.45 9.35 -9.28
C SER A 344 3.38 8.52 -8.59
N LEU A 345 3.78 7.39 -8.00
CA LEU A 345 2.90 6.50 -7.26
C LEU A 345 2.89 6.87 -5.76
N PRO A 346 1.78 6.66 -5.04
CA PRO A 346 1.75 6.88 -3.60
C PRO A 346 2.67 5.91 -2.86
N ALA A 347 3.24 6.36 -1.74
CA ALA A 347 4.02 5.49 -0.88
C ALA A 347 3.16 4.33 -0.36
N GLY A 348 3.68 3.10 -0.38
CA GLY A 348 2.96 1.91 0.06
C GLY A 348 2.25 1.11 -1.04
N VAL A 349 2.33 1.51 -2.31
CA VAL A 349 1.85 0.70 -3.46
C VAL A 349 2.47 -0.70 -3.45
N PHE A 350 3.73 -0.80 -3.05
CA PHE A 350 4.47 -2.07 -2.95
C PHE A 350 4.44 -2.72 -1.56
N ASN A 351 3.57 -2.28 -0.65
CA ASN A 351 3.39 -2.94 0.62
C ASN A 351 2.86 -4.39 0.43
N PRO A 352 3.28 -5.36 1.28
CA PRO A 352 4.20 -5.23 2.44
C PRO A 352 5.69 -5.27 2.10
N TYR A 353 6.10 -5.41 0.84
CA TYR A 353 7.51 -5.62 0.46
C TYR A 353 8.39 -4.39 0.66
N SER A 354 7.86 -3.22 0.32
CA SER A 354 8.63 -1.98 0.35
C SER A 354 7.73 -0.78 0.58
N GLY A 355 8.11 0.04 1.55
CA GLY A 355 7.57 1.39 1.72
C GLY A 355 8.24 2.44 0.84
N VAL A 356 9.14 2.04 -0.07
CA VAL A 356 9.83 2.96 -0.98
C VAL A 356 8.83 3.56 -1.95
N LYS A 357 8.78 4.89 -2.02
CA LYS A 357 8.00 5.60 -3.02
C LYS A 357 8.64 5.40 -4.40
N THR A 358 7.81 5.16 -5.40
CA THR A 358 8.23 4.83 -6.76
C THR A 358 7.53 5.70 -7.79
N SER A 359 8.08 5.74 -8.99
CA SER A 359 7.48 6.40 -10.14
C SER A 359 7.56 5.52 -11.38
N ILE A 360 6.68 5.78 -12.35
CA ILE A 360 6.70 5.13 -13.65
C ILE A 360 7.27 6.14 -14.65
N LEU A 361 8.30 5.73 -15.39
CA LEU A 361 8.79 6.46 -16.55
C LEU A 361 8.14 5.90 -17.81
N ILE A 362 7.55 6.75 -18.63
CA ILE A 362 6.97 6.39 -19.93
C ILE A 362 7.84 6.98 -21.03
N LEU A 363 8.37 6.10 -21.87
CA LEU A 363 9.23 6.46 -23.00
C LEU A 363 8.53 6.16 -24.33
N ASP A 364 8.72 7.02 -25.33
CA ASP A 364 8.28 6.81 -26.71
C ASP A 364 9.23 7.54 -27.67
N LYS A 365 10.13 6.78 -28.30
CA LYS A 365 11.11 7.34 -29.25
C LYS A 365 10.51 7.79 -30.59
N SER A 366 9.26 7.42 -30.87
CA SER A 366 8.57 7.86 -32.08
C SER A 366 8.11 9.33 -31.99
N LYS A 367 7.98 9.84 -30.77
CA LYS A 367 7.40 11.15 -30.47
C LYS A 367 8.49 12.15 -30.06
N ASN A 368 8.67 13.18 -30.87
CA ASN A 368 9.43 14.36 -30.44
C ASN A 368 8.43 15.38 -29.89
N LEU A 369 8.02 15.19 -28.64
CA LEU A 369 7.04 16.08 -27.99
C LEU A 369 7.76 17.33 -27.47
N GLU A 370 7.08 18.48 -27.55
CA GLU A 370 7.52 19.74 -26.95
C GLU A 370 7.29 19.76 -25.43
N SER A 371 6.36 18.95 -24.95
CA SER A 371 6.02 18.82 -23.53
C SER A 371 6.01 17.37 -23.07
N ILE A 372 6.32 17.17 -21.78
CA ILE A 372 6.29 15.90 -21.06
C ILE A 372 5.16 15.98 -20.04
N PHE A 373 4.34 14.92 -19.92
CA PHE A 373 3.34 14.89 -18.87
C PHE A 373 3.94 14.42 -17.54
N PHE A 374 3.50 15.05 -16.47
CA PHE A 374 3.76 14.64 -15.11
C PHE A 374 2.44 14.32 -14.44
N ALA A 375 2.34 13.19 -13.77
CA ALA A 375 1.17 12.79 -13.03
C ALA A 375 1.53 12.39 -11.59
N SER A 376 0.62 12.62 -10.65
CA SER A 376 0.78 12.22 -9.25
C SER A 376 -0.50 11.57 -8.76
N LEU A 377 -0.43 10.28 -8.41
CA LEU A 377 -1.54 9.54 -7.83
C LEU A 377 -1.53 9.68 -6.30
N ASN A 378 -2.70 9.86 -5.72
CA ASN A 378 -2.91 9.79 -4.27
C ASN A 378 -3.44 8.41 -3.86
N GLN A 379 -4.23 7.77 -4.74
CA GLN A 379 -4.88 6.48 -4.50
C GLN A 379 -4.84 5.62 -5.78
N ASP A 380 -4.51 4.37 -5.63
CA ASP A 380 -4.41 3.41 -6.74
C ASP A 380 -5.51 2.33 -6.74
N GLY A 381 -6.61 2.56 -6.02
CA GLY A 381 -7.71 1.60 -5.88
C GLY A 381 -7.54 0.60 -4.73
N PHE A 382 -6.44 0.72 -3.97
CA PHE A 382 -6.13 -0.16 -2.84
C PHE A 382 -5.67 0.64 -1.62
N SER A 383 -5.94 0.11 -0.42
CA SER A 383 -5.43 0.70 0.82
C SER A 383 -3.90 0.66 0.82
N LEU A 384 -3.25 1.72 1.30
CA LEU A 384 -1.78 1.79 1.39
C LEU A 384 -1.20 1.07 2.62
N SER A 385 -2.03 0.29 3.32
CA SER A 385 -1.63 -0.60 4.42
C SER A 385 -0.91 -1.87 3.91
N ALA A 386 -0.34 -2.65 4.83
CA ALA A 386 0.33 -3.90 4.48
C ALA A 386 -0.60 -4.94 3.79
N GLN A 387 -1.89 -4.86 4.02
CA GLN A 387 -2.87 -5.83 3.48
C GLN A 387 -3.38 -5.45 2.07
N ARG A 388 -3.18 -4.21 1.62
CA ARG A 388 -3.59 -3.77 0.28
C ARG A 388 -5.02 -4.14 -0.10
N ASN A 389 -5.99 -3.86 0.78
CA ASN A 389 -7.40 -4.14 0.51
C ASN A 389 -7.96 -3.20 -0.57
N PRO A 390 -8.83 -3.68 -1.48
CA PRO A 390 -9.50 -2.82 -2.45
C PRO A 390 -10.28 -1.69 -1.78
N ILE A 391 -10.24 -0.49 -2.39
CA ILE A 391 -11.00 0.70 -1.96
C ILE A 391 -11.63 1.38 -3.17
N SER A 392 -12.68 2.17 -2.96
CA SER A 392 -13.39 2.88 -4.04
C SER A 392 -12.59 4.03 -4.68
N LYS A 393 -11.64 4.61 -3.93
CA LYS A 393 -10.81 5.72 -4.43
C LYS A 393 -9.69 5.20 -5.31
N ASN A 394 -9.75 5.56 -6.62
CA ASN A 394 -8.79 5.14 -7.63
C ASN A 394 -8.56 6.26 -8.64
N ASP A 395 -7.36 6.80 -8.69
CA ASP A 395 -6.97 7.91 -9.56
C ASP A 395 -6.53 7.43 -10.96
N LEU A 396 -6.20 6.14 -11.13
CA LEU A 396 -5.66 5.59 -12.38
C LEU A 396 -6.55 5.86 -13.61
N PRO A 397 -7.90 5.65 -13.57
CA PRO A 397 -8.75 5.91 -14.73
C PRO A 397 -8.79 7.40 -15.12
N GLN A 398 -8.77 8.30 -14.13
CA GLN A 398 -8.76 9.75 -14.39
C GLN A 398 -7.43 10.16 -15.02
N VAL A 399 -6.30 9.72 -14.46
CA VAL A 399 -4.96 9.99 -15.02
C VAL A 399 -4.83 9.47 -16.44
N PHE A 400 -5.29 8.25 -16.73
CA PHE A 400 -5.31 7.69 -18.08
C PHE A 400 -6.11 8.55 -19.05
N LYS A 401 -7.30 9.01 -18.65
CA LYS A 401 -8.15 9.91 -19.45
C LYS A 401 -7.47 11.24 -19.72
N GLU A 402 -6.87 11.88 -18.70
CA GLU A 402 -6.19 13.18 -18.83
C GLU A 402 -4.95 13.09 -19.74
N ILE A 403 -4.16 12.01 -19.64
CA ILE A 403 -3.01 11.74 -20.53
C ILE A 403 -3.47 11.64 -21.99
N ASN A 404 -4.50 10.84 -22.26
CA ASN A 404 -4.99 10.61 -23.62
C ASN A 404 -5.65 11.86 -24.23
N SER A 405 -6.36 12.64 -23.43
CA SER A 405 -6.96 13.91 -23.89
C SER A 405 -5.98 15.08 -23.93
N LYS A 406 -4.73 14.88 -23.48
CA LYS A 406 -3.69 15.91 -23.32
C LYS A 406 -4.20 17.13 -22.55
N SER A 407 -4.99 16.89 -21.52
CA SER A 407 -5.54 17.95 -20.66
C SER A 407 -4.80 18.00 -19.33
N SER A 408 -4.36 19.20 -18.94
CA SER A 408 -3.87 19.43 -17.58
C SER A 408 -5.04 19.49 -16.61
N GLY A 409 -4.89 18.81 -15.48
CA GLY A 409 -5.87 18.75 -14.40
C GLY A 409 -5.20 18.82 -13.03
N GLU A 410 -5.90 18.40 -11.99
CA GLU A 410 -5.32 18.31 -10.64
C GLU A 410 -4.23 17.24 -10.53
N LEU A 411 -4.40 16.12 -11.25
CA LEU A 411 -3.52 14.97 -11.19
C LEU A 411 -2.46 14.93 -12.29
N VAL A 412 -2.64 15.63 -13.40
CA VAL A 412 -1.75 15.62 -14.56
C VAL A 412 -1.41 17.05 -15.00
N LYS A 413 -0.12 17.31 -15.29
CA LYS A 413 0.41 18.54 -15.86
C LYS A 413 1.25 18.20 -17.09
N PHE A 414 1.17 19.05 -18.11
CA PHE A 414 2.02 19.00 -19.30
C PHE A 414 3.03 20.14 -19.22
N VAL A 415 4.31 19.79 -19.12
CA VAL A 415 5.43 20.73 -18.87
C VAL A 415 6.32 20.78 -20.12
N SER A 416 6.71 21.98 -20.54
CA SER A 416 7.60 22.13 -21.68
C SER A 416 9.01 21.58 -21.41
N LYS A 417 9.71 21.09 -22.44
CA LYS A 417 11.08 20.62 -22.27
C LYS A 417 12.02 21.74 -21.82
N ASP A 418 11.79 22.96 -22.26
CA ASP A 418 12.61 24.12 -21.88
C ASP A 418 12.50 24.38 -20.37
N GLU A 419 11.30 24.35 -19.82
CA GLU A 419 11.06 24.47 -18.38
C GLU A 419 11.75 23.35 -17.58
N ILE A 420 11.73 22.11 -18.10
CA ILE A 420 12.42 20.98 -17.47
C ILE A 420 13.95 21.18 -17.48
N ILE A 421 14.49 21.72 -18.55
CA ILE A 421 15.93 22.04 -18.68
C ILE A 421 16.32 23.14 -17.69
N GLU A 422 15.54 24.21 -17.59
CA GLU A 422 15.74 25.31 -16.63
C GLU A 422 15.70 24.80 -15.18
N ASN A 423 14.84 23.83 -14.89
CA ASN A 423 14.78 23.15 -13.59
C ASN A 423 15.79 22.01 -13.41
N ASN A 424 16.94 22.07 -14.11
CA ASN A 424 18.04 21.07 -14.00
C ASN A 424 17.60 19.64 -14.24
N TYR A 425 16.71 19.43 -15.19
CA TYR A 425 16.11 18.11 -15.51
C TYR A 425 15.44 17.44 -14.30
N SER A 426 14.82 18.21 -13.40
CA SER A 426 13.97 17.66 -12.34
C SER A 426 12.81 16.90 -12.99
N LEU A 427 12.52 15.70 -12.49
CA LEU A 427 11.36 14.92 -12.93
C LEU A 427 10.30 14.80 -11.82
N GLN A 428 10.34 15.70 -10.84
CA GLN A 428 9.37 15.73 -9.76
C GLN A 428 8.13 16.52 -10.17
N PHE A 429 6.94 15.91 -10.01
CA PHE A 429 5.66 16.58 -10.25
C PHE A 429 5.53 17.91 -9.45
N SER A 430 5.97 17.90 -8.19
CA SER A 430 5.90 19.07 -7.31
C SER A 430 6.70 20.28 -7.79
N THR A 431 7.69 20.09 -8.65
CA THR A 431 8.46 21.18 -9.25
C THR A 431 7.60 22.03 -10.19
N TYR A 432 6.54 21.46 -10.77
CA TYR A 432 5.75 22.06 -11.85
C TYR A 432 4.30 22.39 -11.48
N ILE A 433 3.94 22.35 -10.18
CA ILE A 433 2.56 22.64 -9.72
C ILE A 433 2.33 24.15 -9.47
N ASN A 434 3.34 24.98 -9.66
CA ASN A 434 3.35 26.37 -9.18
C ASN A 434 2.47 27.38 -9.97
N GLU A 435 1.48 26.93 -10.77
CA GLU A 435 0.57 27.83 -11.51
C GLU A 435 -0.24 28.80 -10.61
N ASP A 436 -0.44 28.47 -9.34
CA ASP A 436 -1.15 29.35 -8.40
C ASP A 436 -0.27 30.50 -7.85
N LEU A 437 1.04 30.51 -8.14
CA LEU A 437 1.95 31.52 -7.62
C LEU A 437 2.01 32.77 -8.50
N GLU A 438 1.75 32.64 -9.80
CA GLU A 438 1.74 33.78 -10.75
C GLU A 438 0.52 34.68 -10.60
N SER A 439 -0.54 34.24 -9.91
CA SER A 439 -1.77 35.02 -9.71
C SER A 439 -1.81 35.74 -8.37
N SER A 440 -0.80 35.64 -7.53
CA SER A 440 -0.76 36.28 -6.22
C SER A 440 -0.62 37.82 -6.35
N ASP A 441 -1.42 38.57 -5.60
CA ASP A 441 -1.27 40.01 -5.43
C ASP A 441 0.02 40.42 -4.67
N TYR A 442 0.76 39.43 -4.11
CA TYR A 442 1.93 39.64 -3.27
C TYR A 442 3.18 39.03 -3.91
N GLU A 443 4.33 39.59 -3.59
CA GLU A 443 5.64 39.05 -4.00
C GLU A 443 5.82 37.65 -3.49
N ILE A 444 6.20 36.71 -4.39
CA ILE A 444 6.54 35.32 -4.05
C ILE A 444 8.02 35.23 -3.75
N ILE A 445 8.35 34.81 -2.55
CA ILE A 445 9.73 34.67 -2.08
C ILE A 445 10.06 33.22 -1.74
N GLN A 446 11.34 32.91 -1.68
CA GLN A 446 11.82 31.63 -1.12
C GLN A 446 12.07 31.76 0.39
N LEU A 447 11.81 30.68 1.14
CA LEU A 447 12.05 30.68 2.59
C LEU A 447 13.53 30.98 2.95
N SER A 448 14.45 30.62 2.06
CA SER A 448 15.88 30.92 2.21
C SER A 448 16.21 32.40 2.27
N GLU A 449 15.33 33.29 1.77
CA GLU A 449 15.54 34.74 1.74
C GLU A 449 15.21 35.39 3.08
N VAL A 450 14.33 34.78 3.89
CA VAL A 450 13.80 35.38 5.12
C VAL A 450 14.04 34.55 6.38
N ALA A 451 14.52 33.31 6.24
CA ALA A 451 14.72 32.42 7.38
C ALA A 451 16.11 31.77 7.41
N LYS A 452 16.69 31.72 8.60
CA LYS A 452 17.89 30.93 8.90
C LYS A 452 17.47 29.56 9.41
N LEU A 453 17.95 28.48 8.76
CA LEU A 453 17.72 27.12 9.19
C LEU A 453 18.88 26.61 10.05
N ILE A 454 18.62 26.30 11.32
CA ILE A 454 19.59 25.86 12.30
C ILE A 454 19.36 24.39 12.65
N ARG A 455 20.39 23.55 12.49
CA ARG A 455 20.29 22.13 12.80
C ARG A 455 20.46 21.86 14.31
N GLY A 456 19.67 20.93 14.86
CA GLY A 456 19.68 20.57 16.26
C GLY A 456 20.96 19.90 16.75
N VAL A 457 20.98 19.58 18.04
CA VAL A 457 22.12 18.97 18.73
C VAL A 457 22.09 17.46 18.59
N ASN A 458 23.22 16.87 18.25
CA ASN A 458 23.36 15.43 18.25
C ASN A 458 23.82 14.95 19.64
N PHE A 459 23.10 14.01 20.22
CA PHE A 459 23.41 13.39 21.52
C PHE A 459 22.94 11.94 21.53
N SER A 460 23.53 11.13 22.42
CA SER A 460 23.21 9.71 22.60
C SER A 460 22.51 9.46 23.93
N LYS A 461 22.00 8.23 24.13
CA LYS A 461 21.44 7.85 25.45
C LYS A 461 22.41 8.00 26.61
N LYS A 462 23.72 7.88 26.36
CA LYS A 462 24.77 8.02 27.40
C LYS A 462 24.95 9.47 27.86
N ASP A 463 24.52 10.42 27.04
CA ASP A 463 24.63 11.85 27.33
C ASP A 463 23.36 12.39 28.03
N GLN A 464 22.40 11.53 28.38
CA GLN A 464 21.11 11.93 28.96
C GLN A 464 21.17 11.78 30.48
N PHE A 465 20.70 12.81 31.18
CA PHE A 465 20.41 12.75 32.61
C PHE A 465 18.98 12.25 32.82
N GLU A 466 18.74 11.48 33.89
CA GLU A 466 17.38 11.01 34.24
C GLU A 466 16.53 12.16 34.77
N GLU A 467 17.15 13.12 35.47
CA GLU A 467 16.49 14.29 36.05
C GLU A 467 17.25 15.58 35.70
N PHE A 468 16.53 16.70 35.77
CA PHE A 468 17.12 18.02 35.56
C PHE A 468 18.06 18.41 36.72
N ASN A 469 19.26 18.93 36.38
CA ASN A 469 20.25 19.45 37.33
C ASN A 469 20.88 20.74 36.78
N ASP A 470 21.69 21.45 37.61
CA ASP A 470 22.26 22.75 37.25
C ASP A 470 23.23 22.73 36.06
N GLY A 471 23.80 21.55 35.72
CA GLY A 471 24.65 21.35 34.55
C GLY A 471 23.86 20.94 33.30
N ALA A 472 22.55 20.73 33.41
CA ALA A 472 21.70 20.25 32.35
C ALA A 472 21.00 21.38 31.57
N ILE A 473 20.70 21.09 30.31
CA ILE A 473 19.77 21.87 29.47
C ILE A 473 18.62 20.97 29.02
N ARG A 474 17.42 21.54 28.87
CA ARG A 474 16.27 20.89 28.30
C ARG A 474 16.40 20.80 26.79
N VAL A 475 16.07 19.66 26.22
CA VAL A 475 16.12 19.43 24.77
C VAL A 475 14.80 18.87 24.27
N ALA A 476 14.19 19.59 23.34
CA ALA A 476 13.02 19.15 22.61
C ALA A 476 13.43 18.19 21.49
N THR A 477 12.81 17.02 21.45
CA THR A 477 12.91 16.08 20.32
C THR A 477 11.57 16.01 19.58
N THR A 478 11.50 15.24 18.50
CA THR A 478 10.26 15.05 17.73
C THR A 478 9.10 14.52 18.59
N LYS A 479 9.37 13.90 19.74
CA LYS A 479 8.36 13.44 20.70
C LYS A 479 7.79 14.58 21.52
N ALA A 480 8.64 15.48 22.02
CA ALA A 480 8.24 16.62 22.82
C ALA A 480 7.62 17.76 21.98
N ALA A 481 8.15 17.98 20.76
CA ALA A 481 7.69 19.05 19.87
C ALA A 481 6.45 18.59 19.08
N GLN A 482 5.27 18.92 19.58
CA GLN A 482 3.98 18.63 18.95
C GLN A 482 3.50 19.84 18.12
N ALA A 483 2.45 19.66 17.28
CA ALA A 483 2.00 20.69 16.34
C ALA A 483 1.69 22.06 16.96
N HIS A 484 1.28 22.11 18.22
CA HIS A 484 0.84 23.38 18.85
C HIS A 484 1.52 23.66 20.20
N GLN A 485 2.37 22.75 20.70
CA GLN A 485 2.99 22.89 22.03
C GLN A 485 4.22 22.03 22.20
N ILE A 486 5.04 22.40 23.16
CA ILE A 486 6.07 21.55 23.72
C ILE A 486 5.49 20.74 24.88
N VAL A 487 5.61 19.43 24.82
CA VAL A 487 5.17 18.52 25.89
C VAL A 487 6.31 18.33 26.87
N GLU A 488 6.25 19.04 28.00
CA GLU A 488 7.35 19.12 28.99
C GLU A 488 7.81 17.77 29.53
N LYS A 489 6.87 16.83 29.78
CA LYS A 489 7.19 15.47 30.27
C LYS A 489 8.02 14.62 29.30
N ASP A 490 8.10 15.02 28.03
CA ASP A 490 8.85 14.32 26.99
C ASP A 490 10.16 15.03 26.62
N LEU A 491 10.57 16.05 27.39
CA LEU A 491 11.87 16.71 27.24
C LEU A 491 12.99 15.80 27.72
N TYR A 492 14.14 15.89 27.08
CA TYR A 492 15.38 15.28 27.53
C TYR A 492 16.26 16.30 28.26
N TYR A 493 17.17 15.82 29.08
CA TYR A 493 18.15 16.62 29.83
C TYR A 493 19.54 16.17 29.41
N ILE A 494 20.36 17.09 28.89
CA ILE A 494 21.71 16.79 28.45
C ILE A 494 22.69 17.82 29.03
N PRO A 495 24.02 17.53 29.11
CA PRO A 495 25.01 18.50 29.55
C PRO A 495 25.00 19.78 28.70
N LYS A 496 25.04 20.96 29.35
CA LYS A 496 25.07 22.27 28.66
C LYS A 496 26.26 22.39 27.70
N GLU A 497 27.36 21.74 28.02
CA GLU A 497 28.62 21.77 27.27
C GLU A 497 28.48 21.16 25.86
N LEU A 498 27.46 20.35 25.62
CA LEU A 498 27.15 19.83 24.30
C LEU A 498 26.61 20.90 23.36
N ILE A 499 26.14 22.03 23.87
CA ILE A 499 25.65 23.16 23.10
C ILE A 499 26.82 24.11 22.77
N LYS A 500 27.58 23.75 21.74
CA LYS A 500 28.78 24.54 21.36
C LYS A 500 28.47 25.84 20.62
N ASN A 501 27.27 25.98 20.07
CA ASN A 501 26.82 27.16 19.32
C ASN A 501 25.59 27.76 20.00
N LYS A 502 25.65 29.05 20.32
CA LYS A 502 24.56 29.81 20.95
C LYS A 502 23.28 29.86 20.07
N ASP A 503 23.41 29.76 18.77
CA ASP A 503 22.27 29.71 17.86
C ASP A 503 21.33 28.52 18.12
N LYS A 504 21.84 27.45 18.80
CA LYS A 504 21.06 26.27 19.14
C LYS A 504 20.22 26.41 20.42
N TYR A 505 20.29 27.54 21.09
CA TYR A 505 19.30 27.91 22.10
C TYR A 505 18.05 28.43 21.40
N LEU A 506 16.89 27.93 21.84
CA LEU A 506 15.61 28.42 21.36
C LEU A 506 15.28 29.78 21.97
N GLY A 507 14.61 30.61 21.19
CA GLY A 507 14.03 31.87 21.63
C GLY A 507 12.56 31.95 21.22
N ASP A 508 11.85 32.94 21.79
CA ASP A 508 10.47 33.22 21.35
C ASP A 508 10.46 33.64 19.88
N GLY A 509 9.47 33.15 19.15
CA GLY A 509 9.37 33.32 17.69
C GLY A 509 10.09 32.25 16.85
N ASP A 510 10.90 31.37 17.48
CA ASP A 510 11.51 30.25 16.75
C ASP A 510 10.45 29.22 16.32
N ILE A 511 10.66 28.61 15.15
CA ILE A 511 9.79 27.54 14.63
C ILE A 511 10.61 26.27 14.50
N LEU A 512 10.30 25.27 15.32
CA LEU A 512 10.88 23.94 15.17
C LEU A 512 10.19 23.18 14.03
N ILE A 513 10.97 22.48 13.19
CA ILE A 513 10.48 21.61 12.13
C ILE A 513 11.08 20.22 12.24
N SER A 514 10.25 19.19 12.16
CA SER A 514 10.67 17.77 12.18
C SER A 514 11.25 17.39 10.81
N ILE A 515 12.59 17.21 10.75
CA ILE A 515 13.29 16.87 9.50
C ILE A 515 13.50 15.37 9.32
N SER A 516 13.26 14.56 10.34
CA SER A 516 13.37 13.09 10.29
C SER A 516 12.32 12.44 11.18
N ASN A 517 11.35 11.74 10.55
CA ASN A 517 10.23 11.11 11.24
C ASN A 517 9.51 10.12 10.32
N SER A 518 8.40 9.50 10.77
CA SER A 518 7.47 8.82 9.84
C SER A 518 6.90 9.82 8.81
N LEU A 519 6.50 9.35 7.64
CA LEU A 519 6.09 10.19 6.51
C LEU A 519 4.99 11.21 6.88
N HIS A 520 4.00 10.80 7.67
CA HIS A 520 2.89 11.68 8.08
C HIS A 520 3.26 12.72 9.15
N LEU A 521 4.44 12.60 9.76
CA LEU A 521 4.94 13.51 10.80
C LEU A 521 6.15 14.33 10.34
N VAL A 522 6.77 13.98 9.21
CA VAL A 522 7.88 14.79 8.66
C VAL A 522 7.32 16.16 8.21
N GLY A 523 8.08 17.22 8.44
CA GLY A 523 7.62 18.59 8.18
C GLY A 523 6.67 19.16 9.25
N ARG A 524 6.32 18.40 10.30
CA ARG A 524 5.54 18.94 11.42
C ARG A 524 6.31 20.06 12.11
N THR A 525 5.63 21.20 12.33
CA THR A 525 6.23 22.40 12.96
C THR A 525 5.64 22.64 14.34
N THR A 526 6.46 23.25 15.21
CA THR A 526 6.08 23.69 16.55
C THR A 526 6.55 25.12 16.75
N PHE A 527 5.65 26.02 17.11
CA PHE A 527 5.95 27.42 17.38
C PHE A 527 6.42 27.60 18.82
N ILE A 528 7.52 28.32 19.04
CA ILE A 528 8.07 28.59 20.37
C ILE A 528 7.56 29.97 20.82
N LYS A 529 6.83 29.97 21.91
CA LYS A 529 6.26 31.17 22.53
C LYS A 529 6.29 31.04 24.05
N ASP A 530 6.50 32.13 24.76
CA ASP A 530 6.50 32.21 26.23
C ASP A 530 7.50 31.25 26.89
N LEU A 531 8.73 31.19 26.32
CA LEU A 531 9.78 30.28 26.78
C LEU A 531 10.23 30.65 28.21
N ARG A 532 10.02 29.74 29.17
CA ARG A 532 10.27 29.99 30.61
C ARG A 532 11.67 29.61 31.11
N TYR A 533 12.42 28.89 30.28
CA TYR A 533 13.74 28.37 30.64
C TYR A 533 14.60 28.07 29.40
N ASP A 534 15.91 28.00 29.59
CA ASP A 534 16.82 27.64 28.50
C ASP A 534 16.48 26.28 27.91
N MET A 535 16.29 26.23 26.63
CA MET A 535 15.96 25.02 25.89
C MET A 535 16.77 24.96 24.58
N SER A 536 17.07 23.73 24.15
CA SER A 536 17.63 23.40 22.85
C SER A 536 16.78 22.32 22.16
N PHE A 537 17.22 21.80 21.01
CA PHE A 537 16.48 20.81 20.23
C PHE A 537 17.41 19.77 19.59
N GLY A 538 16.90 18.55 19.41
CA GLY A 538 17.66 17.40 18.92
C GLY A 538 17.86 17.38 17.40
N ALA A 539 18.84 16.61 16.93
CA ALA A 539 19.31 16.56 15.54
C ALA A 539 18.29 16.06 14.50
N PHE A 540 17.17 15.44 14.92
CA PHE A 540 16.04 15.08 14.05
C PHE A 540 15.08 16.24 13.81
N MET A 541 15.42 17.43 14.31
CA MET A 541 14.71 18.68 14.12
C MET A 541 15.65 19.75 13.62
N SER A 542 15.09 20.74 12.94
CA SER A 542 15.74 22.02 12.66
C SER A 542 14.89 23.15 13.22
N CYS A 543 15.53 24.28 13.50
CA CYS A 543 14.88 25.52 13.90
C CYS A 543 14.93 26.51 12.73
N LEU A 544 13.79 27.07 12.38
CA LEU A 544 13.67 28.22 11.50
C LEU A 544 13.58 29.47 12.37
N ARG A 545 14.50 30.38 12.13
CA ARG A 545 14.59 31.68 12.81
C ARG A 545 14.53 32.78 11.77
N VAL A 546 13.62 33.72 11.94
CA VAL A 546 13.35 34.79 10.99
C VAL A 546 13.69 36.15 11.59
N ASP A 547 13.81 37.16 10.73
CA ASP A 547 13.88 38.54 11.13
C ASP A 547 12.44 39.10 11.20
N PRO A 548 11.93 39.45 12.40
CA PRO A 548 10.56 39.93 12.57
C PRO A 548 10.29 41.29 11.89
N ASP A 549 11.32 42.04 11.50
CA ASP A 549 11.18 43.26 10.74
C ASP A 549 10.89 43.01 9.24
N VAL A 550 11.06 41.74 8.78
CA VAL A 550 10.78 41.32 7.40
C VAL A 550 9.55 40.41 7.33
N ILE A 551 9.46 39.46 8.23
CA ILE A 551 8.35 38.50 8.26
C ILE A 551 7.98 38.16 9.71
N LEU A 552 6.69 38.23 10.03
CA LEU A 552 6.21 37.79 11.33
C LEU A 552 6.39 36.30 11.53
N PRO A 553 7.02 35.82 12.63
CA PRO A 553 7.18 34.38 12.89
C PRO A 553 5.85 33.64 12.91
N GLU A 554 4.78 34.24 13.44
CA GLU A 554 3.43 33.69 13.47
C GLU A 554 2.86 33.51 12.06
N TYR A 555 3.09 34.48 11.15
CA TYR A 555 2.67 34.35 9.76
C TYR A 555 3.36 33.19 9.07
N LEU A 556 4.70 33.11 9.18
CA LEU A 556 5.44 31.97 8.62
C LEU A 556 4.96 30.63 9.18
N TYR A 557 4.71 30.57 10.50
CA TYR A 557 4.17 29.36 11.13
C TYR A 557 2.84 28.94 10.52
N ARG A 558 1.93 29.88 10.17
CA ARG A 558 0.66 29.56 9.50
C ARG A 558 0.87 29.06 8.08
N ILE A 559 1.78 29.65 7.31
CA ILE A 559 2.17 29.17 5.98
C ILE A 559 2.71 27.73 6.04
N LEU A 560 3.64 27.46 6.96
CA LEU A 560 4.25 26.14 7.13
C LEU A 560 3.23 25.07 7.53
N ASN A 561 2.17 25.42 8.24
CA ASN A 561 1.10 24.51 8.64
C ASN A 561 -0.03 24.37 7.61
N SER A 562 0.01 25.11 6.48
CA SER A 562 -0.99 25.01 5.44
C SER A 562 -1.01 23.61 4.79
N LYS A 563 -2.18 23.22 4.27
CA LYS A 563 -2.31 21.94 3.53
C LYS A 563 -1.36 21.89 2.33
N LYS A 564 -1.17 23.01 1.63
CA LYS A 564 -0.27 23.16 0.48
C LYS A 564 1.18 22.87 0.89
N THR A 565 1.69 23.53 1.93
CA THR A 565 3.06 23.33 2.43
C THR A 565 3.27 21.93 2.99
N LYS A 566 2.31 21.38 3.74
CA LYS A 566 2.39 20.01 4.25
C LYS A 566 2.47 18.98 3.12
N LYS A 567 1.64 19.14 2.09
CA LYS A 567 1.70 18.31 0.89
C LYS A 567 3.06 18.46 0.21
N PHE A 568 3.54 19.68 0.01
CA PHE A 568 4.86 19.94 -0.57
C PHE A 568 5.98 19.21 0.20
N PHE A 569 5.99 19.26 1.53
CA PHE A 569 6.99 18.57 2.35
C PHE A 569 6.89 17.03 2.24
N ILE A 570 5.68 16.48 2.27
CA ILE A 570 5.45 15.03 2.12
C ILE A 570 5.91 14.55 0.74
N ASP A 571 5.56 15.28 -0.31
CA ASP A 571 5.89 14.94 -1.69
C ASP A 571 7.40 15.00 -1.97
N ASN A 572 8.14 15.83 -1.23
CA ASN A 572 9.59 16.01 -1.38
C ASN A 572 10.42 15.32 -0.27
N ALA A 573 9.79 14.59 0.65
CA ALA A 573 10.49 13.83 1.68
C ALA A 573 11.13 12.57 1.11
N ARG A 574 12.36 12.28 1.54
CA ARG A 574 13.09 11.07 1.17
C ARG A 574 12.73 9.95 2.14
N THR A 575 11.98 8.97 1.70
CA THR A 575 11.50 7.86 2.54
C THR A 575 12.38 6.63 2.40
N THR A 576 12.83 6.08 3.54
CA THR A 576 13.39 4.74 3.69
C THR A 576 12.33 3.84 4.35
N THR A 577 12.63 2.58 4.61
CA THR A 577 11.68 1.57 5.11
C THR A 577 10.77 2.05 6.27
N ASN A 578 11.29 2.88 7.19
CA ASN A 578 10.53 3.33 8.37
C ASN A 578 10.68 4.82 8.70
N ILE A 579 11.56 5.54 8.01
CA ILE A 579 11.88 6.93 8.33
C ILE A 579 11.90 7.75 7.05
N SER A 580 11.20 8.88 7.09
CA SER A 580 11.24 9.90 6.05
C SER A 580 12.10 11.07 6.51
N ASN A 581 12.95 11.56 5.62
CA ASN A 581 13.83 12.68 5.86
C ASN A 581 13.48 13.83 4.92
N LEU A 582 13.33 15.02 5.48
CA LEU A 582 13.08 16.25 4.71
C LEU A 582 14.41 16.98 4.54
N PRO A 583 14.97 17.08 3.31
CA PRO A 583 16.21 17.76 3.07
C PRO A 583 16.11 19.27 3.38
N ASN A 584 17.18 19.84 3.92
CA ASN A 584 17.24 21.28 4.21
C ASN A 584 16.98 22.14 2.97
N GLU A 585 17.47 21.69 1.81
CA GLU A 585 17.25 22.37 0.52
C GLU A 585 15.76 22.46 0.17
N VAL A 586 14.99 21.40 0.44
CA VAL A 586 13.54 21.38 0.20
C VAL A 586 12.83 22.41 1.09
N ILE A 587 13.23 22.48 2.37
CA ILE A 587 12.64 23.45 3.30
C ILE A 587 12.93 24.88 2.83
N LEU A 588 14.19 25.16 2.51
CA LEU A 588 14.65 26.50 2.12
C LEU A 588 14.14 26.96 0.76
N ASN A 589 13.82 26.02 -0.15
CA ASN A 589 13.25 26.31 -1.46
C ASN A 589 11.72 26.44 -1.46
N LEU A 590 11.08 26.36 -0.30
CA LEU A 590 9.63 26.60 -0.19
C LEU A 590 9.33 28.03 -0.65
N GLN A 591 8.45 28.15 -1.64
CA GLN A 591 7.96 29.44 -2.15
C GLN A 591 6.60 29.78 -1.55
N PHE A 592 6.43 31.04 -1.15
CA PHE A 592 5.18 31.51 -0.58
C PHE A 592 5.03 33.05 -0.73
N PRO A 593 3.80 33.59 -0.69
CA PRO A 593 3.56 35.01 -0.80
C PRO A 593 3.99 35.77 0.48
N LEU A 594 4.61 36.93 0.31
CA LEU A 594 5.04 37.81 1.39
C LEU A 594 4.27 39.16 1.33
N PRO A 595 3.11 39.28 2.01
CA PRO A 595 2.43 40.53 2.16
C PRO A 595 3.23 41.54 3.03
N PRO A 596 2.92 42.85 2.99
CA PRO A 596 3.44 43.82 3.95
C PRO A 596 3.13 43.40 5.41
N LEU A 597 3.97 43.81 6.37
CA LEU A 597 3.87 43.38 7.78
C LEU A 597 2.47 43.69 8.40
N GLU A 598 1.87 44.84 8.07
CA GLU A 598 0.51 45.16 8.53
C GLU A 598 -0.50 44.09 8.07
N LYS A 599 -0.38 43.63 6.82
CA LYS A 599 -1.25 42.60 6.26
C LYS A 599 -0.96 41.21 6.85
N GLN A 600 0.30 40.93 7.11
CA GLN A 600 0.66 39.71 7.83
C GLN A 600 0.00 39.68 9.22
N GLN A 601 0.02 40.80 9.96
CA GLN A 601 -0.60 40.94 11.27
C GLN A 601 -2.13 40.74 11.20
N GLU A 602 -2.80 41.39 10.23
CA GLU A 602 -4.25 41.17 10.03
C GLU A 602 -4.60 39.71 9.79
N ILE A 603 -3.80 39.01 8.98
CA ILE A 603 -3.99 37.58 8.68
C ILE A 603 -3.77 36.73 9.93
N VAL A 604 -2.71 37.02 10.69
CA VAL A 604 -2.41 36.33 11.95
C VAL A 604 -3.55 36.51 12.95
N ASP A 605 -4.01 37.77 13.15
CA ASP A 605 -5.08 38.08 14.11
C ASP A 605 -6.39 37.36 13.75
N GLU A 606 -6.76 37.31 12.47
CA GLU A 606 -7.96 36.63 11.99
C GLU A 606 -7.84 35.12 12.22
N ILE A 607 -6.70 34.50 11.89
CA ILE A 607 -6.47 33.07 12.09
C ILE A 607 -6.43 32.73 13.58
N GLU A 608 -5.86 33.58 14.43
CA GLU A 608 -5.85 33.36 15.88
C GLU A 608 -7.26 33.35 16.48
N GLN A 609 -8.16 34.21 15.98
CA GLN A 609 -9.56 34.18 16.40
C GLN A 609 -10.22 32.83 16.05
N TYR A 610 -9.98 32.32 14.84
CA TYR A 610 -10.48 30.99 14.46
C TYR A 610 -9.86 29.88 15.31
N GLN A 611 -8.56 29.97 15.59
CA GLN A 611 -7.85 29.00 16.41
C GLN A 611 -8.37 28.93 17.85
N LYS A 612 -8.66 30.08 18.46
CA LYS A 612 -9.28 30.12 19.80
C LYS A 612 -10.63 29.39 19.85
N VAL A 613 -11.44 29.53 18.79
CA VAL A 613 -12.72 28.81 18.68
C VAL A 613 -12.47 27.30 18.53
N ILE A 614 -11.50 26.90 17.71
CA ILE A 614 -11.13 25.48 17.53
C ILE A 614 -10.66 24.87 18.85
N ASP A 615 -9.78 25.56 19.58
CA ASP A 615 -9.23 25.07 20.85
C ASP A 615 -10.32 24.92 21.92
N GLY A 616 -11.24 25.90 22.04
CA GLY A 616 -12.40 25.80 22.92
C GLY A 616 -13.32 24.61 22.54
N ALA A 617 -13.63 24.45 21.26
CA ALA A 617 -14.44 23.34 20.78
C ALA A 617 -13.76 21.97 21.02
N ARG A 618 -12.43 21.87 20.84
CA ARG A 618 -11.65 20.66 21.14
C ARG A 618 -11.72 20.30 22.63
N GLN A 619 -11.58 21.29 23.50
CA GLN A 619 -11.73 21.06 24.96
C GLN A 619 -13.08 20.49 25.31
N VAL A 620 -14.16 20.97 24.67
CA VAL A 620 -15.50 20.41 24.86
C VAL A 620 -15.53 18.96 24.38
N VAL A 621 -15.00 18.67 23.16
CA VAL A 621 -14.98 17.31 22.59
C VAL A 621 -14.16 16.33 23.43
N GLU A 622 -13.05 16.76 24.03
CA GLU A 622 -12.15 15.93 24.83
C GLU A 622 -12.69 15.64 26.25
N ASN A 623 -13.44 16.57 26.81
CA ASN A 623 -13.92 16.48 28.19
C ASN A 623 -15.35 15.96 28.33
N LEU A 624 -16.17 16.01 27.27
CA LEU A 624 -17.50 15.44 27.28
C LEU A 624 -17.48 13.95 26.88
N SER A 625 -18.20 13.12 27.61
CA SER A 625 -18.37 11.69 27.33
C SER A 625 -19.84 11.31 27.43
N ILE A 626 -20.32 10.46 26.53
CA ILE A 626 -21.62 9.81 26.63
C ILE A 626 -21.62 8.61 27.60
N SER A 627 -20.45 8.27 28.15
CA SER A 627 -20.32 7.22 29.13
C SER A 627 -20.77 7.77 30.49
N LEU A 628 -21.92 7.29 30.96
CA LEU A 628 -22.45 7.60 32.30
C LEU A 628 -22.16 6.45 33.25
N GLU A 629 -21.50 6.75 34.38
CA GLU A 629 -21.24 5.72 35.39
C GLU A 629 -22.57 5.29 36.02
N PRO A 630 -22.79 3.99 36.19
CA PRO A 630 -24.04 3.49 36.76
C PRO A 630 -24.16 3.81 38.24
N GLU A 631 -25.40 4.08 38.70
CA GLU A 631 -25.69 4.27 40.13
C GLU A 631 -25.84 2.90 40.80
N PRO A 632 -25.02 2.57 41.80
CA PRO A 632 -24.97 1.23 42.40
C PRO A 632 -26.21 0.78 43.18
N HIS A 633 -27.16 1.66 43.39
CA HIS A 633 -28.39 1.31 44.15
C HIS A 633 -29.45 0.64 43.28
N TYR A 634 -29.33 0.63 41.94
CA TYR A 634 -30.28 -0.06 41.07
C TYR A 634 -30.00 -1.57 40.98
N PRO A 635 -31.00 -2.37 40.61
CA PRO A 635 -30.84 -3.81 40.42
C PRO A 635 -29.73 -4.13 39.38
N VAL A 636 -28.94 -5.16 39.67
CA VAL A 636 -27.94 -5.69 38.80
C VAL A 636 -28.52 -6.81 37.95
N ILE A 637 -28.46 -6.68 36.63
CA ILE A 637 -29.07 -7.64 35.68
C ILE A 637 -28.05 -8.06 34.65
N GLU A 638 -28.14 -9.27 34.16
CA GLU A 638 -27.30 -9.76 33.06
C GLU A 638 -27.81 -9.29 31.69
N ILE A 639 -26.92 -9.01 30.75
CA ILE A 639 -27.28 -8.57 29.38
C ILE A 639 -28.23 -9.57 28.70
N SER A 640 -28.06 -10.85 28.96
CA SER A 640 -28.94 -11.92 28.43
C SER A 640 -30.41 -11.81 28.83
N GLU A 641 -30.72 -11.07 29.89
CA GLU A 641 -32.10 -10.89 30.39
C GLU A 641 -32.82 -9.73 29.68
N ILE A 642 -32.06 -8.86 29.02
CA ILE A 642 -32.57 -7.60 28.44
C ILE A 642 -32.29 -7.45 26.96
N CYS A 643 -31.53 -8.37 26.36
CA CYS A 643 -31.20 -8.36 24.93
C CYS A 643 -31.23 -9.74 24.30
N ASN A 644 -31.73 -9.82 23.07
CA ASN A 644 -31.44 -10.91 22.15
C ASN A 644 -30.08 -10.63 21.49
N ILE A 645 -29.21 -11.64 21.38
CA ILE A 645 -27.85 -11.42 20.87
C ILE A 645 -27.65 -12.29 19.64
N ASN A 646 -27.25 -11.67 18.51
CA ASN A 646 -26.98 -12.33 17.23
C ASN A 646 -28.18 -13.15 16.73
N SER A 647 -29.40 -12.61 16.80
CA SER A 647 -30.63 -13.28 16.46
C SER A 647 -30.72 -13.73 15.01
N GLU A 648 -30.05 -13.02 14.10
CA GLU A 648 -30.10 -13.30 12.65
C GLU A 648 -28.71 -13.43 12.05
N SER A 649 -28.63 -14.29 11.02
CA SER A 649 -27.42 -14.51 10.22
C SER A 649 -27.80 -14.84 8.78
N ILE A 650 -27.02 -14.33 7.84
CA ILE A 650 -27.24 -14.58 6.41
C ILE A 650 -25.98 -15.08 5.71
N ASP A 651 -26.17 -15.62 4.53
CA ASP A 651 -25.07 -15.90 3.59
C ASP A 651 -25.18 -14.95 2.38
N PRO A 652 -24.39 -13.86 2.35
CA PRO A 652 -24.45 -12.86 1.28
C PRO A 652 -24.22 -13.45 -0.12
N LYS A 653 -23.40 -14.49 -0.23
CA LYS A 653 -23.11 -15.16 -1.51
C LYS A 653 -24.36 -15.75 -2.13
N LYS A 654 -25.25 -16.29 -1.29
CA LYS A 654 -26.51 -16.88 -1.76
C LYS A 654 -27.59 -15.84 -2.02
N ILE A 655 -27.63 -14.77 -1.21
CA ILE A 655 -28.70 -13.76 -1.26
C ILE A 655 -28.41 -12.72 -2.33
N TYR A 656 -27.23 -12.12 -2.32
CA TYR A 656 -26.89 -11.01 -3.21
C TYR A 656 -26.31 -11.45 -4.56
N LYS A 657 -25.56 -12.56 -4.61
CA LYS A 657 -24.94 -13.08 -5.83
C LYS A 657 -24.16 -12.00 -6.59
N GLU A 658 -24.69 -11.53 -7.73
CA GLU A 658 -24.14 -10.45 -8.56
C GLU A 658 -24.62 -9.04 -8.15
N LYS A 659 -25.44 -8.92 -7.11
CA LYS A 659 -25.89 -7.63 -6.58
C LYS A 659 -24.92 -7.10 -5.54
N GLU A 660 -24.81 -5.79 -5.46
CA GLU A 660 -24.02 -5.11 -4.44
C GLU A 660 -24.72 -5.15 -3.06
N PHE A 661 -23.92 -5.22 -2.03
CA PHE A 661 -24.31 -4.98 -0.65
C PHE A 661 -23.22 -4.20 0.08
N THR A 662 -23.56 -3.51 1.16
CA THR A 662 -22.59 -2.80 2.00
C THR A 662 -22.05 -3.74 3.08
N TYR A 663 -20.72 -3.91 3.15
CA TYR A 663 -20.08 -4.70 4.20
C TYR A 663 -19.50 -3.80 5.29
N VAL A 664 -19.94 -4.03 6.53
CA VAL A 664 -19.48 -3.30 7.71
C VAL A 664 -18.63 -4.21 8.59
N ASP A 665 -17.35 -3.89 8.72
CA ASP A 665 -16.44 -4.54 9.65
C ASP A 665 -16.01 -3.60 10.79
N ILE A 666 -15.10 -4.07 11.67
CA ILE A 666 -14.68 -3.29 12.84
C ILE A 666 -14.01 -1.98 12.46
N SER A 667 -13.29 -1.95 11.33
CA SER A 667 -12.63 -0.74 10.82
C SER A 667 -13.60 0.28 10.22
N SER A 668 -14.82 -0.14 9.93
CA SER A 668 -15.89 0.72 9.42
C SER A 668 -16.54 1.58 10.53
N ILE A 669 -16.20 1.35 11.81
CA ILE A 669 -16.74 2.13 12.93
C ILE A 669 -15.68 3.12 13.40
N ASP A 670 -16.02 4.40 13.39
CA ASP A 670 -15.21 5.41 14.07
C ASP A 670 -15.45 5.36 15.58
N ASN A 671 -14.43 4.99 16.33
CA ASN A 671 -14.52 4.76 17.77
C ASN A 671 -14.84 6.03 18.60
N LEU A 672 -14.56 7.22 18.03
CA LEU A 672 -14.82 8.50 18.69
C LEU A 672 -16.20 9.05 18.36
N THR A 673 -16.57 9.01 17.08
CA THR A 673 -17.86 9.54 16.61
C THR A 673 -18.97 8.51 16.66
N ARG A 674 -18.63 7.22 16.69
CA ARG A 674 -19.55 6.06 16.61
C ARG A 674 -20.35 6.02 15.31
N ILE A 675 -19.88 6.70 14.29
CA ILE A 675 -20.49 6.70 12.96
C ILE A 675 -20.01 5.45 12.23
N ILE A 676 -20.97 4.80 11.55
CA ILE A 676 -20.71 3.65 10.69
C ILE A 676 -20.40 4.17 9.29
N ASN A 677 -19.21 3.84 8.75
CA ASN A 677 -18.88 4.09 7.35
C ASN A 677 -19.55 3.03 6.47
N LEU A 678 -20.37 3.47 5.52
CA LEU A 678 -21.15 2.63 4.59
C LEU A 678 -20.56 2.63 3.16
N GLU A 679 -19.35 3.11 2.97
CA GLU A 679 -18.72 3.20 1.64
C GLU A 679 -18.24 1.85 1.08
N ASN A 680 -18.03 0.84 1.92
CA ASN A 680 -17.50 -0.47 1.52
C ASN A 680 -18.56 -1.34 0.86
N LYS A 681 -18.75 -1.20 -0.45
CA LYS A 681 -19.67 -1.97 -1.27
C LYS A 681 -18.99 -3.16 -1.91
N LEU A 682 -19.60 -4.31 -1.83
CA LEU A 682 -19.10 -5.58 -2.37
C LEU A 682 -20.21 -6.28 -3.15
N LEU A 683 -19.85 -7.06 -4.16
CA LEU A 683 -20.77 -8.00 -4.79
C LEU A 683 -20.98 -9.22 -3.89
N GLY A 684 -22.17 -9.81 -3.92
CA GLY A 684 -22.46 -10.97 -3.07
C GLY A 684 -21.46 -12.12 -3.24
N ARG A 685 -21.02 -12.40 -4.47
CA ARG A 685 -19.99 -13.41 -4.76
C ARG A 685 -18.64 -13.14 -4.07
N ASP A 686 -18.31 -11.86 -3.86
CA ASP A 686 -17.02 -11.42 -3.28
C ASP A 686 -17.11 -11.24 -1.75
N ALA A 687 -18.24 -11.64 -1.13
CA ALA A 687 -18.47 -11.48 0.29
C ALA A 687 -17.42 -12.24 1.13
N PRO A 688 -16.75 -11.56 2.09
CA PRO A 688 -15.85 -12.21 3.02
C PRO A 688 -16.56 -13.28 3.85
N SER A 689 -15.86 -14.32 4.26
CA SER A 689 -16.42 -15.40 5.10
C SER A 689 -17.00 -14.89 6.42
N ARG A 690 -16.55 -13.73 6.89
CA ARG A 690 -17.03 -13.05 8.11
C ARG A 690 -18.27 -12.19 7.88
N ALA A 691 -18.71 -11.91 6.66
CA ALA A 691 -19.92 -11.15 6.36
C ALA A 691 -21.16 -12.01 6.58
N LYS A 692 -21.71 -12.02 7.80
CA LYS A 692 -22.82 -12.92 8.17
C LYS A 692 -23.86 -12.32 9.11
N ARG A 693 -23.56 -11.21 9.80
CA ARG A 693 -24.46 -10.65 10.80
C ARG A 693 -25.45 -9.68 10.17
N VAL A 694 -26.67 -9.72 10.65
CA VAL A 694 -27.75 -8.77 10.31
C VAL A 694 -28.05 -7.94 11.55
N ALA A 695 -28.27 -6.66 11.34
CA ALA A 695 -28.72 -5.75 12.37
C ALA A 695 -29.89 -4.94 11.81
N ASN A 696 -30.81 -4.59 12.68
CA ASN A 696 -31.94 -3.72 12.39
C ASN A 696 -31.71 -2.34 13.02
N LYS A 697 -32.51 -1.36 12.62
CA LYS A 697 -32.50 -0.04 13.23
C LYS A 697 -32.69 -0.18 14.75
N ASN A 698 -31.93 0.62 15.51
CA ASN A 698 -31.86 0.60 16.99
C ASN A 698 -31.12 -0.61 17.59
N ASN A 699 -30.62 -1.57 16.79
CA ASN A 699 -29.73 -2.57 17.34
C ASN A 699 -28.39 -1.94 17.73
N LEU A 700 -27.74 -2.49 18.76
CA LEU A 700 -26.40 -2.13 19.15
C LEU A 700 -25.39 -3.09 18.52
N ILE A 701 -24.30 -2.54 18.01
CA ILE A 701 -23.20 -3.28 17.42
C ILE A 701 -22.00 -3.16 18.35
N ILE A 702 -21.51 -4.30 18.86
CA ILE A 702 -20.43 -4.37 19.84
C ILE A 702 -19.29 -5.18 19.25
N SER A 703 -18.10 -4.59 19.15
CA SER A 703 -16.91 -5.33 18.72
C SER A 703 -16.55 -6.42 19.73
N SER A 704 -16.48 -7.67 19.26
CA SER A 704 -16.02 -8.80 20.06
C SER A 704 -14.49 -8.87 20.14
N VAL A 705 -13.77 -8.26 19.19
CA VAL A 705 -12.31 -8.20 19.14
C VAL A 705 -11.83 -6.86 19.65
N ARG A 706 -10.90 -6.88 20.61
CA ARG A 706 -10.38 -5.67 21.29
C ARG A 706 -11.50 -4.71 21.74
N PRO A 707 -12.50 -5.18 22.51
CA PRO A 707 -13.62 -4.34 22.95
C PRO A 707 -13.17 -3.13 23.78
N ASN A 708 -11.97 -3.18 24.38
CA ASN A 708 -11.35 -2.04 25.06
C ASN A 708 -11.11 -0.83 24.14
N LEU A 709 -11.12 -1.00 22.83
CA LEU A 709 -11.05 0.10 21.85
C LEU A 709 -12.41 0.76 21.58
N LYS A 710 -13.49 0.24 22.20
CA LYS A 710 -14.84 0.83 22.20
C LYS A 710 -15.46 1.03 20.79
N ALA A 711 -15.15 0.14 19.83
CA ALA A 711 -15.84 0.12 18.53
C ALA A 711 -17.29 -0.38 18.72
N PHE A 712 -18.11 0.44 19.39
CA PHE A 712 -19.50 0.19 19.75
C PHE A 712 -20.35 1.31 19.20
N CYS A 713 -21.48 0.97 18.56
CA CYS A 713 -22.41 1.97 18.02
C CYS A 713 -23.86 1.45 18.01
N LYS A 714 -24.80 2.34 17.81
CA LYS A 714 -26.19 2.04 17.50
C LYS A 714 -26.42 2.19 15.99
N VAL A 715 -27.24 1.32 15.42
CA VAL A 715 -27.71 1.47 14.03
C VAL A 715 -28.82 2.51 14.03
N ASP A 716 -28.54 3.70 13.52
CA ASP A 716 -29.46 4.85 13.50
C ASP A 716 -30.21 5.03 12.16
N PHE A 717 -29.98 4.13 11.21
CA PHE A 717 -30.55 4.12 9.86
C PHE A 717 -31.27 2.81 9.57
N GLU A 718 -32.06 2.75 8.48
CA GLU A 718 -32.63 1.49 7.98
C GLU A 718 -31.57 0.74 7.17
N PRO A 719 -31.04 -0.41 7.64
CA PRO A 719 -29.90 -1.10 7.03
C PRO A 719 -30.31 -1.98 5.84
N THR A 720 -30.80 -1.36 4.76
CA THR A 720 -31.11 -2.07 3.52
C THR A 720 -29.83 -2.51 2.83
N ASP A 721 -29.71 -3.80 2.53
CA ASP A 721 -28.53 -4.41 1.90
C ASP A 721 -27.21 -4.15 2.65
N VAL A 722 -27.27 -4.14 3.99
CA VAL A 722 -26.08 -3.99 4.86
C VAL A 722 -25.84 -5.29 5.63
N VAL A 723 -24.60 -5.77 5.58
CA VAL A 723 -24.16 -6.99 6.26
C VAL A 723 -22.96 -6.70 7.15
N PHE A 724 -23.03 -7.13 8.39
CA PHE A 724 -22.01 -6.88 9.39
C PHE A 724 -21.11 -8.11 9.58
N SER A 725 -19.86 -7.84 9.98
CA SER A 725 -18.86 -8.86 10.26
C SER A 725 -19.23 -9.72 11.47
N THR A 726 -18.84 -11.00 11.47
CA THR A 726 -18.83 -11.86 12.67
C THR A 726 -17.91 -11.37 13.79
N GLY A 727 -17.05 -10.38 13.53
CA GLY A 727 -16.30 -9.65 14.55
C GLY A 727 -17.16 -8.78 15.46
N PHE A 728 -18.45 -8.63 15.13
CA PHE A 728 -19.44 -7.96 15.95
C PHE A 728 -20.39 -8.91 16.64
N MET A 729 -20.87 -8.50 17.80
CA MET A 729 -22.08 -9.01 18.45
C MET A 729 -23.18 -7.98 18.27
N ILE A 730 -24.34 -8.42 17.76
CA ILE A 730 -25.50 -7.58 17.53
C ILE A 730 -26.44 -7.79 18.70
N LEU A 731 -26.80 -6.71 19.41
CA LEU A 731 -27.72 -6.72 20.53
C LEU A 731 -29.02 -6.07 20.08
N GLU A 732 -30.08 -6.82 20.17
CA GLU A 732 -31.44 -6.37 20.00
C GLU A 732 -32.05 -6.18 21.39
N CYS A 733 -32.28 -4.93 21.80
CA CYS A 733 -32.78 -4.59 23.09
C CYS A 733 -34.27 -4.99 23.24
N ILE A 734 -34.66 -5.55 24.39
CA ILE A 734 -36.02 -5.76 24.76
C ILE A 734 -36.55 -4.41 25.31
N THR A 735 -37.23 -3.66 24.46
CA THR A 735 -37.50 -2.21 24.66
C THR A 735 -38.40 -1.85 25.82
N ASP A 736 -39.20 -2.81 26.33
CA ASP A 736 -39.94 -2.66 27.56
C ASP A 736 -39.09 -2.80 28.84
N LYS A 737 -37.83 -3.22 28.71
CA LYS A 737 -36.86 -3.39 29.78
C LYS A 737 -35.68 -2.39 29.69
N VAL A 738 -35.15 -2.19 28.51
CA VAL A 738 -33.94 -1.36 28.33
C VAL A 738 -33.98 -0.56 27.03
N LEU A 739 -33.65 0.73 27.14
CA LEU A 739 -33.50 1.62 25.99
C LEU A 739 -32.12 1.42 25.36
N PRO A 740 -31.98 1.35 24.01
CA PRO A 740 -30.71 1.13 23.32
C PRO A 740 -29.63 2.16 23.69
N ASP A 741 -29.96 3.44 23.69
CA ASP A 741 -29.01 4.52 23.99
C ASP A 741 -28.54 4.48 25.44
N PHE A 742 -29.44 4.12 26.37
CA PHE A 742 -29.09 3.89 27.78
C PHE A 742 -28.10 2.71 27.88
N LEU A 743 -28.40 1.57 27.24
CA LEU A 743 -27.53 0.40 27.30
C LEU A 743 -26.16 0.69 26.66
N LEU A 744 -26.13 1.42 25.55
CA LEU A 744 -24.85 1.81 24.91
C LEU A 744 -24.00 2.64 25.87
N SER A 745 -24.57 3.62 26.56
CA SER A 745 -23.85 4.44 27.55
C SER A 745 -23.27 3.58 28.70
N GLN A 746 -24.04 2.61 29.19
CA GLN A 746 -23.59 1.70 30.24
C GLN A 746 -22.46 0.78 29.76
N LEU A 747 -22.57 0.24 28.56
CA LEU A 747 -21.49 -0.58 27.95
C LEU A 747 -20.16 0.17 27.76
N LEU A 748 -20.23 1.49 27.60
CA LEU A 748 -19.06 2.38 27.50
C LEU A 748 -18.50 2.82 28.87
N SER A 749 -19.22 2.59 29.98
CA SER A 749 -18.80 2.96 31.33
C SER A 749 -17.57 2.19 31.80
N ASN A 750 -16.82 2.75 32.78
CA ASN A 750 -15.68 2.05 33.38
C ASN A 750 -16.10 0.74 34.06
N PHE A 751 -17.32 0.69 34.61
CA PHE A 751 -17.89 -0.53 35.19
C PHE A 751 -17.99 -1.68 34.15
N CYS A 752 -18.57 -1.43 32.99
CA CYS A 752 -18.66 -2.44 31.93
C CYS A 752 -17.30 -2.69 31.26
N MET A 753 -16.45 -1.65 31.02
CA MET A 753 -15.13 -1.82 30.46
C MET A 753 -14.24 -2.71 31.33
N SER A 754 -14.31 -2.60 32.63
CA SER A 754 -13.56 -3.49 33.53
C SER A 754 -13.97 -4.96 33.36
N GLN A 755 -15.25 -5.22 33.13
CA GLN A 755 -15.76 -6.58 32.86
C GLN A 755 -15.29 -7.08 31.49
N PHE A 756 -15.30 -6.24 30.44
CA PHE A 756 -14.72 -6.61 29.15
C PHE A 756 -13.24 -6.97 29.29
N ILE A 757 -12.44 -6.12 29.94
CA ILE A 757 -11.01 -6.34 30.14
C ILE A 757 -10.75 -7.63 30.95
N SER A 758 -11.53 -7.92 31.97
CA SER A 758 -11.37 -9.12 32.79
C SER A 758 -11.69 -10.42 32.03
N LYS A 759 -12.59 -10.36 31.05
CA LYS A 759 -13.03 -11.50 30.23
C LYS A 759 -12.23 -11.68 28.94
N MET A 760 -11.45 -10.66 28.53
CA MET A 760 -10.58 -10.76 27.36
C MET A 760 -9.45 -11.78 27.55
N GLY A 761 -9.28 -12.71 26.61
CA GLY A 761 -8.16 -13.64 26.57
C GLY A 761 -6.80 -12.93 26.39
N ARG A 762 -5.72 -13.56 26.88
CA ARG A 762 -4.34 -13.08 26.67
C ARG A 762 -3.87 -13.49 25.25
N GLY A 763 -3.47 -12.54 24.41
CA GLY A 763 -2.97 -12.79 23.06
C GLY A 763 -2.84 -11.53 22.24
N ALA A 764 -2.34 -11.66 21.00
CA ALA A 764 -2.20 -10.54 20.06
C ALA A 764 -3.56 -9.92 19.65
N TYR A 765 -4.63 -10.74 19.66
CA TYR A 765 -6.01 -10.32 19.34
C TYR A 765 -6.96 -10.68 20.49
N PRO A 766 -6.91 -9.95 21.63
CA PRO A 766 -7.79 -10.24 22.75
C PRO A 766 -9.25 -10.05 22.36
N SER A 767 -10.09 -11.02 22.69
CA SER A 767 -11.51 -11.02 22.31
C SER A 767 -12.38 -11.56 23.44
N VAL A 768 -13.65 -11.21 23.39
CA VAL A 768 -14.72 -11.75 24.24
C VAL A 768 -15.65 -12.62 23.39
N ASN A 769 -16.14 -13.69 23.96
CA ASN A 769 -17.09 -14.58 23.29
C ASN A 769 -18.56 -14.24 23.67
N LEU A 770 -19.51 -14.93 23.03
CA LEU A 770 -20.93 -14.70 23.24
C LEU A 770 -21.34 -14.93 24.71
N ASN A 771 -20.78 -15.96 25.38
CA ASN A 771 -21.13 -16.25 26.78
C ASN A 771 -20.55 -15.19 27.72
N ASP A 772 -19.38 -14.65 27.40
CA ASP A 772 -18.78 -13.56 28.14
C ASP A 772 -19.71 -12.33 28.15
N LEU A 773 -20.27 -11.95 26.97
CA LEU A 773 -21.18 -10.82 26.85
C LEU A 773 -22.52 -11.10 27.55
N LYS A 774 -23.08 -12.31 27.38
CA LYS A 774 -24.36 -12.69 28.02
C LYS A 774 -24.34 -12.53 29.53
N THR A 775 -23.23 -12.87 30.17
CA THR A 775 -23.06 -12.83 31.65
C THR A 775 -22.49 -11.49 32.16
N MET A 776 -22.33 -10.50 31.28
CA MET A 776 -21.98 -9.15 31.74
C MET A 776 -23.14 -8.51 32.48
N LYS A 777 -22.81 -7.77 33.54
CA LYS A 777 -23.77 -7.16 34.47
C LYS A 777 -23.84 -5.66 34.24
N ILE A 778 -25.04 -5.13 34.27
CA ILE A 778 -25.33 -3.70 34.27
C ILE A 778 -26.27 -3.35 35.42
N TYR A 779 -26.27 -2.10 35.84
CA TYR A 779 -27.31 -1.56 36.73
C TYR A 779 -28.47 -1.09 35.88
N LEU A 780 -29.69 -1.59 36.17
CA LEU A 780 -30.87 -1.32 35.36
C LEU A 780 -31.92 -0.52 36.19
N PRO A 781 -32.00 0.81 35.95
CA PRO A 781 -33.08 1.63 36.54
C PRO A 781 -34.41 1.40 35.80
N PRO A 782 -35.55 1.86 36.40
CA PRO A 782 -36.83 1.92 35.71
C PRO A 782 -36.74 2.73 34.40
N ILE A 783 -37.66 2.43 33.44
CA ILE A 783 -37.65 3.05 32.11
C ILE A 783 -37.73 4.58 32.19
N GLU A 784 -38.51 5.15 33.09
CA GLU A 784 -38.62 6.62 33.25
C GLU A 784 -37.32 7.29 33.66
N ILE A 785 -36.43 6.56 34.32
CA ILE A 785 -35.09 7.03 34.68
C ILE A 785 -34.14 6.85 33.47
N GLN A 786 -34.27 5.73 32.75
CA GLN A 786 -33.49 5.52 31.51
C GLN A 786 -33.81 6.60 30.49
N GLU A 787 -35.10 6.99 30.31
CA GLU A 787 -35.50 8.10 29.42
C GLU A 787 -34.81 9.41 29.78
N LYS A 788 -34.74 9.79 31.05
CA LYS A 788 -34.01 10.99 31.49
C LYS A 788 -32.52 10.92 31.15
N VAL A 789 -31.91 9.76 31.38
CA VAL A 789 -30.52 9.52 31.03
C VAL A 789 -30.29 9.59 29.51
N VAL A 790 -31.23 9.06 28.72
CA VAL A 790 -31.17 9.16 27.24
C VAL A 790 -31.30 10.61 26.77
N ASP A 791 -32.18 11.40 27.38
CA ASP A 791 -32.31 12.83 27.09
C ASP A 791 -31.00 13.57 27.36
N GLU A 792 -30.30 13.28 28.46
CA GLU A 792 -28.98 13.84 28.76
C GLU A 792 -27.92 13.39 27.73
N ILE A 793 -27.94 12.13 27.35
CA ILE A 793 -27.02 11.58 26.31
C ILE A 793 -27.24 12.31 24.98
N LEU A 794 -28.47 12.52 24.54
CA LEU A 794 -28.83 13.22 23.32
C LEU A 794 -28.30 14.67 23.31
N VAL A 795 -28.39 15.37 24.45
CA VAL A 795 -27.80 16.72 24.59
C VAL A 795 -26.30 16.68 24.44
N ILE A 796 -25.62 15.70 25.05
CA ILE A 796 -24.17 15.52 24.95
C ILE A 796 -23.77 15.19 23.51
N GLU A 797 -24.44 14.25 22.85
CA GLU A 797 -24.16 13.86 21.44
C GLU A 797 -24.32 15.03 20.47
N ASN A 798 -25.40 15.79 20.60
CA ASN A 798 -25.63 16.99 19.81
C ASN A 798 -24.53 18.05 20.04
N THR A 799 -24.14 18.24 21.30
CA THR A 799 -23.06 19.17 21.66
C THR A 799 -21.73 18.74 21.04
N LEU A 800 -21.39 17.46 21.13
CA LEU A 800 -20.17 16.89 20.51
C LEU A 800 -20.17 17.03 18.98
N LYS A 801 -21.31 16.75 18.34
CA LYS A 801 -21.48 16.90 16.89
C LYS A 801 -21.28 18.36 16.45
N HIS A 802 -22.00 19.29 17.08
CA HIS A 802 -21.90 20.71 16.74
C HIS A 802 -20.48 21.27 16.94
N ASN A 803 -19.76 20.84 18.00
CA ASN A 803 -18.40 21.29 18.21
C ASN A 803 -17.44 20.71 17.17
N ARG A 804 -17.60 19.46 16.73
CA ARG A 804 -16.83 18.87 15.62
C ARG A 804 -17.10 19.61 14.29
N ASP A 805 -18.35 19.91 13.99
CA ASP A 805 -18.72 20.67 12.79
C ASP A 805 -18.11 22.08 12.83
N LEU A 806 -18.10 22.71 14.00
CA LEU A 806 -17.50 24.04 14.21
C LEU A 806 -15.99 24.01 13.99
N ILE A 807 -15.29 22.97 14.48
CA ILE A 807 -13.85 22.75 14.22
C ILE A 807 -13.61 22.67 12.72
N ASN A 808 -14.34 21.81 12.00
CA ASN A 808 -14.19 21.63 10.54
C ASN A 808 -14.46 22.93 9.77
N ILE A 809 -15.50 23.67 10.14
CA ILE A 809 -15.82 24.96 9.51
C ILE A 809 -14.66 25.95 9.70
N LYS A 810 -14.11 26.06 10.93
CA LYS A 810 -13.03 27.01 11.22
C LYS A 810 -11.69 26.57 10.56
N GLU A 811 -11.37 25.29 10.55
CA GLU A 811 -10.19 24.76 9.82
C GLU A 811 -10.30 25.06 8.31
N ASN A 812 -11.49 24.92 7.73
CA ASN A 812 -11.73 25.30 6.34
C ASN A 812 -11.63 26.81 6.09
N GLN A 813 -12.07 27.65 7.04
CA GLN A 813 -11.90 29.11 6.95
C GLN A 813 -10.41 29.50 6.98
N ILE A 814 -9.61 28.91 7.86
CA ILE A 814 -8.15 29.11 7.90
C ILE A 814 -7.54 28.68 6.57
N SER A 815 -7.91 27.52 6.04
CA SER A 815 -7.40 27.01 4.76
C SER A 815 -7.74 27.96 3.59
N ARG A 816 -8.97 28.45 3.51
CA ARG A 816 -9.39 29.43 2.49
C ARG A 816 -8.62 30.74 2.60
N LYS A 817 -8.42 31.24 3.82
CA LYS A 817 -7.66 32.48 4.05
C LYS A 817 -6.22 32.38 3.57
N ILE A 818 -5.54 31.26 3.90
CA ILE A 818 -4.17 31.03 3.44
C ILE A 818 -4.12 30.81 1.92
N ASN A 819 -5.05 30.06 1.35
CA ASN A 819 -5.09 29.83 -0.10
C ASN A 819 -5.34 31.11 -0.89
N SER A 820 -6.15 32.05 -0.37
CA SER A 820 -6.40 33.36 -1.03
C SER A 820 -5.17 34.25 -1.11
N LEU A 821 -4.06 33.91 -0.44
CA LEU A 821 -2.79 34.66 -0.58
C LEU A 821 -2.04 34.24 -1.86
N TYR A 822 -2.39 33.11 -2.42
CA TYR A 822 -1.77 32.59 -3.63
C TYR A 822 -2.59 32.88 -4.91
N SER A 823 -3.81 33.44 -4.74
CA SER A 823 -4.72 33.82 -5.87
C SER A 823 -4.68 35.31 -6.19
#